data_ac5e75fca81f4068bf673a54fbf879f1
#
_entry.id   ac5e75fca81f4068bf673a54fbf879f1
#
_cell.length_a   1.000
_cell.length_b   1.000
_cell.length_c   1.000
_cell.angle_alpha   90.00
_cell.angle_beta   90.00
_cell.angle_gamma   90.00
#
_symmetry.space_group_name_H-M   'P 1'
#
loop_
_entity.id
_entity.type
_entity.pdbx_description
1 polymer ?
#
loop_
_entity_poly.entity_id
_entity_poly.type
_entity_poly.pdbx_seq_one_letter_code
_entity_poly.pdbx_strand_id
1 'polypeptide(L)'
;MNAPKQKPKTVQRRTPQAPTTAAATINPTTAAERALDAKMTGLDQARDQNLLPKLGASTYTITRDTIENLPQADNTPIDKVILQMPGVSYDSAVSNPSFHVRSEYANVQIRINGVVVPEGVSALGPFLDTNFIGSMSLLTGALPAEYGLRTAGVLDITSRAFAAPSGEVGLYGGSRQTFTPSFDYGGSAGNSEYFVSARGNWNDLGLENPTPGLNAIHDETQQGKFFGYVSTLLDESTRLSVISAASYSAFQIPDNPGQTPAMDFGPPTYDSTTLNENEYDSYYMTMVALQRHGTDGDGQLAVYSRYAEVHFVPDIFGDLVFNDVASDVIRQSTLTGMQGDGSYIVNGQHTLRAGFAVSGEQTNVTNVSTVLPGAVGVVTGPPFAITDQTSLLGWNIGTYIQDEWRLTNQLTLNMGLRFDQLYQFVDANQLSPRFAIVYKPFDGTTFHAGYARYFTPPYQAQATQSNVALFANTTNQPDQFTADPVKPERSHYFDAGIDQTVLPGLTMGLDAYYKMARDMIDDGQFGAAVVLTQFNYARGYSEGGEFKLKYTNGNFNAYANFAYNITRAIDVESNQYLFDAATLAYLQNNYHYTDDMQRMTGSAGVSYRIYDTTLTADMIYGSGLRAGDLPDFVPNSLHTTPYAVFNTGIAHDFKWSANYKPLTVRFDIVNLFDQIYELRDGSGIGVFAPQYGARRGYYVGLSQKL
;
A
#
# COMPACT_ATOMS: atom_id res chain seq x y z
N MET A 1 49.32 -22.43 -65.21
CA MET A 1 49.72 -22.70 -63.83
C MET A 1 48.86 -21.81 -62.91
N ASN A 2 47.89 -22.41 -62.29
CA ASN A 2 46.89 -21.71 -61.43
C ASN A 2 47.40 -21.71 -59.98
N ALA A 3 47.54 -20.53 -59.39
CA ALA A 3 47.79 -20.34 -57.97
C ALA A 3 46.46 -20.37 -57.19
N PRO A 4 46.38 -20.99 -56.01
CA PRO A 4 45.13 -21.12 -55.28
C PRO A 4 44.79 -19.85 -54.50
N LYS A 5 43.49 -19.43 -54.58
CA LYS A 5 42.93 -18.34 -53.77
C LYS A 5 42.90 -18.68 -52.31
N GLN A 6 43.51 -17.83 -51.48
CA GLN A 6 43.37 -17.88 -49.99
C GLN A 6 41.98 -17.35 -49.60
N LYS A 7 41.32 -18.10 -48.71
CA LYS A 7 40.07 -17.68 -48.02
C LYS A 7 40.37 -16.58 -46.98
N PRO A 8 39.52 -15.59 -46.79
CA PRO A 8 39.71 -14.58 -45.76
C PRO A 8 39.57 -15.18 -44.36
N LYS A 9 40.51 -14.82 -43.47
CA LYS A 9 40.47 -15.15 -42.04
C LYS A 9 39.34 -14.34 -41.37
N THR A 10 38.42 -15.06 -40.76
CA THR A 10 37.38 -14.51 -39.88
C THR A 10 38.03 -13.88 -38.63
N VAL A 11 37.95 -12.58 -38.51
CA VAL A 11 38.37 -11.86 -37.28
C VAL A 11 37.30 -12.17 -36.21
N GLN A 12 37.64 -12.98 -35.23
CA GLN A 12 36.83 -13.16 -34.02
C GLN A 12 36.85 -11.81 -33.24
N ARG A 13 35.72 -11.16 -33.20
CA ARG A 13 35.43 -10.02 -32.34
C ARG A 13 35.53 -10.51 -30.88
N ARG A 14 36.54 -10.13 -30.12
CA ARG A 14 36.61 -10.33 -28.68
C ARG A 14 35.44 -9.55 -28.04
N THR A 15 34.51 -10.29 -27.44
CA THR A 15 33.54 -9.75 -26.50
C THR A 15 34.27 -9.11 -25.33
N PRO A 16 33.89 -7.91 -24.89
CA PRO A 16 34.48 -7.35 -23.68
C PRO A 16 34.15 -8.27 -22.48
N GLN A 17 35.17 -8.76 -21.83
CA GLN A 17 35.05 -9.51 -20.59
C GLN A 17 34.56 -8.50 -19.52
N ALA A 18 33.39 -8.77 -18.93
CA ALA A 18 32.91 -8.02 -17.77
C ALA A 18 33.98 -8.08 -16.66
N PRO A 19 34.16 -7.00 -15.88
CA PRO A 19 35.08 -6.99 -14.78
C PRO A 19 34.68 -8.06 -13.77
N THR A 20 35.57 -9.00 -13.51
CA THR A 20 35.43 -10.01 -12.45
C THR A 20 35.45 -9.29 -11.11
N THR A 21 34.29 -9.01 -10.56
CA THR A 21 34.15 -8.71 -9.14
C THR A 21 34.59 -9.94 -8.35
N ALA A 22 35.55 -9.77 -7.45
CA ALA A 22 35.99 -10.82 -6.53
C ALA A 22 34.78 -11.23 -5.67
N ALA A 23 34.17 -12.35 -6.02
CA ALA A 23 33.12 -12.97 -5.26
C ALA A 23 33.66 -13.36 -3.89
N ALA A 24 33.00 -12.86 -2.82
CA ALA A 24 33.10 -13.50 -1.52
C ALA A 24 32.83 -15.00 -1.72
N THR A 25 33.54 -15.86 -1.00
CA THR A 25 33.41 -17.33 -1.08
C THR A 25 32.02 -17.72 -0.58
N ILE A 26 31.03 -17.58 -1.44
CA ILE A 26 29.70 -18.17 -1.27
C ILE A 26 29.90 -19.66 -1.42
N ASN A 27 29.36 -20.50 -0.56
CA ASN A 27 29.23 -21.92 -0.79
C ASN A 27 28.69 -22.12 -2.21
N PRO A 28 29.42 -22.80 -3.09
CA PRO A 28 28.99 -22.90 -4.48
C PRO A 28 27.64 -23.59 -4.52
N THR A 29 26.61 -22.86 -5.04
CA THR A 29 25.28 -23.42 -5.27
C THR A 29 25.43 -24.75 -6.02
N THR A 30 24.88 -25.83 -5.49
CA THR A 30 24.96 -27.14 -6.12
C THR A 30 24.24 -27.15 -7.46
N ALA A 31 24.53 -28.10 -8.32
CA ALA A 31 23.83 -28.26 -9.60
C ALA A 31 22.31 -28.50 -9.38
N ALA A 32 21.95 -29.22 -8.29
CA ALA A 32 20.56 -29.48 -7.94
C ALA A 32 19.82 -28.18 -7.51
N GLU A 33 20.43 -27.34 -6.67
CA GLU A 33 19.87 -26.05 -6.24
C GLU A 33 19.67 -25.12 -7.43
N ARG A 34 20.64 -25.03 -8.35
CA ARG A 34 20.48 -24.25 -9.58
C ARG A 34 19.38 -24.78 -10.50
N ALA A 35 19.22 -26.10 -10.59
CA ALA A 35 18.15 -26.69 -11.38
C ALA A 35 16.76 -26.41 -10.77
N LEU A 36 16.64 -26.45 -9.44
CA LEU A 36 15.42 -26.10 -8.73
C LEU A 36 15.08 -24.63 -8.94
N ASP A 37 16.02 -23.71 -8.70
CA ASP A 37 15.87 -22.28 -8.89
C ASP A 37 15.41 -21.94 -10.32
N ALA A 38 16.01 -22.54 -11.33
CA ALA A 38 15.63 -22.34 -12.73
C ALA A 38 14.17 -22.77 -13.01
N LYS A 39 13.70 -23.88 -12.38
CA LYS A 39 12.30 -24.34 -12.51
C LYS A 39 11.33 -23.40 -11.79
N MET A 40 11.65 -22.99 -10.55
CA MET A 40 10.85 -22.06 -9.78
C MET A 40 10.73 -20.71 -10.48
N THR A 41 11.85 -20.16 -10.96
CA THR A 41 11.88 -18.93 -11.77
C THR A 41 11.05 -19.08 -13.04
N GLY A 42 11.11 -20.23 -13.71
CA GLY A 42 10.29 -20.52 -14.88
C GLY A 42 8.78 -20.50 -14.58
N LEU A 43 8.37 -21.04 -13.44
CA LEU A 43 6.99 -20.99 -12.98
C LEU A 43 6.55 -19.55 -12.60
N ASP A 44 7.43 -18.75 -11.99
CA ASP A 44 7.14 -17.34 -11.72
C ASP A 44 6.97 -16.53 -13.01
N GLN A 45 7.87 -16.75 -13.96
CA GLN A 45 7.77 -16.13 -15.29
C GLN A 45 6.47 -16.52 -16.01
N ALA A 46 6.10 -17.81 -15.98
CA ALA A 46 4.85 -18.29 -16.58
C ALA A 46 3.62 -17.64 -15.92
N ARG A 47 3.61 -17.51 -14.59
CA ARG A 47 2.56 -16.77 -13.88
C ARG A 47 2.48 -15.31 -14.34
N ASP A 48 3.60 -14.60 -14.33
CA ASP A 48 3.62 -13.16 -14.59
C ASP A 48 3.38 -12.81 -16.07
N GLN A 49 3.74 -13.70 -16.99
CA GLN A 49 3.60 -13.46 -18.44
C GLN A 49 2.30 -14.02 -19.01
N ASN A 50 1.85 -15.18 -18.53
CA ASN A 50 0.74 -15.89 -19.13
C ASN A 50 -0.56 -15.78 -18.33
N LEU A 51 -0.48 -15.89 -16.98
CA LEU A 51 -1.68 -15.81 -16.14
C LEU A 51 -2.08 -14.38 -15.82
N LEU A 52 -1.13 -13.56 -15.37
CA LEU A 52 -1.35 -12.21 -14.84
C LEU A 52 -0.50 -11.16 -15.57
N PRO A 53 -0.64 -11.00 -16.88
CA PRO A 53 0.14 -10.04 -17.65
C PRO A 53 -0.26 -8.59 -17.29
N LYS A 54 0.73 -7.73 -17.17
CA LYS A 54 0.55 -6.28 -16.86
C LYS A 54 0.26 -5.46 -18.14
N LEU A 55 -0.52 -6.01 -19.06
CA LEU A 55 -0.74 -5.42 -20.39
C LEU A 55 -1.64 -4.20 -20.36
N GLY A 56 -1.14 -3.08 -20.86
CA GLY A 56 -1.89 -1.84 -20.97
C GLY A 56 -2.01 -1.03 -19.68
N ALA A 57 -1.52 -1.54 -18.54
CA ALA A 57 -1.43 -0.80 -17.30
C ALA A 57 -0.11 -0.02 -17.21
N SER A 58 -0.14 1.18 -16.63
CA SER A 58 1.08 1.85 -16.20
C SER A 58 1.71 1.06 -15.07
N THR A 59 2.99 0.75 -15.17
CA THR A 59 3.69 -0.07 -14.19
C THR A 59 4.94 0.63 -13.69
N TYR A 60 5.09 0.68 -12.37
CA TYR A 60 6.32 1.13 -11.72
C TYR A 60 6.83 0.06 -10.76
N THR A 61 8.06 -0.41 -10.96
CA THR A 61 8.63 -1.52 -10.18
C THR A 61 9.81 -1.06 -9.34
N ILE A 62 9.73 -1.34 -8.05
CA ILE A 62 10.82 -1.26 -7.07
C ILE A 62 11.34 -2.68 -6.86
N THR A 63 12.63 -2.89 -7.15
CA THR A 63 13.32 -4.16 -6.95
C THR A 63 13.96 -4.24 -5.57
N ARG A 64 14.37 -5.43 -5.16
CA ARG A 64 15.17 -5.63 -3.96
C ARG A 64 16.39 -4.71 -3.90
N ASP A 65 17.15 -4.63 -4.99
CA ASP A 65 18.32 -3.74 -5.09
C ASP A 65 17.94 -2.27 -4.86
N THR A 66 16.75 -1.85 -5.31
CA THR A 66 16.28 -0.48 -5.07
C THR A 66 15.99 -0.26 -3.59
N ILE A 67 15.34 -1.21 -2.91
CA ILE A 67 15.07 -1.14 -1.47
C ILE A 67 16.39 -1.08 -0.68
N GLU A 68 17.33 -1.96 -0.96
CA GLU A 68 18.65 -2.00 -0.30
C GLU A 68 19.47 -0.72 -0.52
N ASN A 69 19.18 0.02 -1.58
CA ASN A 69 19.82 1.29 -1.93
C ASN A 69 19.03 2.53 -1.45
N LEU A 70 17.97 2.38 -0.66
CA LEU A 70 17.37 3.50 0.07
C LEU A 70 18.21 3.87 1.31
N PRO A 71 18.10 5.08 1.84
CA PRO A 71 18.85 5.50 3.02
C PRO A 71 18.76 4.55 4.21
N GLN A 72 17.58 4.01 4.52
CA GLN A 72 17.40 3.06 5.63
C GLN A 72 17.43 1.58 5.17
N ALA A 73 17.59 1.31 3.85
CA ALA A 73 17.50 -0.02 3.23
C ALA A 73 16.26 -0.81 3.72
N ASP A 74 16.46 -2.03 4.23
CA ASP A 74 15.40 -2.89 4.75
C ASP A 74 14.68 -2.34 5.98
N ASN A 75 15.25 -1.35 6.64
CA ASN A 75 14.62 -0.68 7.77
C ASN A 75 13.72 0.49 7.32
N THR A 76 13.66 0.79 6.01
CA THR A 76 12.69 1.73 5.47
C THR A 76 11.28 1.17 5.67
N PRO A 77 10.38 1.86 6.37
CA PRO A 77 8.98 1.44 6.48
C PRO A 77 8.34 1.25 5.11
N ILE A 78 7.43 0.29 4.97
CA ILE A 78 6.87 -0.09 3.67
C ILE A 78 6.12 1.07 2.99
N ASP A 79 5.42 1.90 3.74
CA ASP A 79 4.77 3.12 3.26
C ASP A 79 5.78 4.09 2.63
N LYS A 80 6.95 4.28 3.27
CA LYS A 80 8.04 5.14 2.74
C LYS A 80 8.66 4.57 1.46
N VAL A 81 8.69 3.25 1.31
CA VAL A 81 9.12 2.61 0.06
C VAL A 81 8.07 2.84 -1.04
N ILE A 82 6.78 2.71 -0.73
CA ILE A 82 5.69 2.92 -1.69
C ILE A 82 5.61 4.39 -2.12
N LEU A 83 5.91 5.35 -1.24
CA LEU A 83 6.00 6.77 -1.58
C LEU A 83 7.08 7.10 -2.63
N GLN A 84 8.01 6.19 -2.89
CA GLN A 84 8.96 6.36 -4.00
C GLN A 84 8.32 6.07 -5.38
N MET A 85 7.04 5.66 -5.43
CA MET A 85 6.30 5.41 -6.66
C MET A 85 5.54 6.66 -7.13
N PRO A 86 5.30 6.84 -8.44
CA PRO A 86 4.57 8.01 -8.95
C PRO A 86 3.12 8.02 -8.47
N GLY A 87 2.58 9.20 -8.21
CA GLY A 87 1.17 9.41 -7.86
C GLY A 87 0.77 8.89 -6.48
N VAL A 88 1.73 8.55 -5.63
CA VAL A 88 1.47 8.09 -4.25
C VAL A 88 1.66 9.25 -3.28
N SER A 89 0.71 9.39 -2.37
CA SER A 89 0.77 10.27 -1.20
C SER A 89 0.36 9.50 0.06
N TYR A 90 0.60 10.07 1.21
CA TYR A 90 0.14 9.51 2.49
C TYR A 90 -0.16 10.65 3.47
N ASP A 91 -0.94 10.35 4.45
CA ASP A 91 -1.46 11.30 5.43
C ASP A 91 -1.16 10.93 6.88
N SER A 92 -0.66 9.73 7.10
CA SER A 92 -0.41 9.21 8.43
C SER A 92 1.08 9.12 8.72
N ALA A 93 1.51 9.32 9.95
CA ALA A 93 2.89 9.46 10.28
C ALA A 93 3.62 8.13 10.23
N VAL A 94 3.81 7.21 10.92
CA VAL A 94 4.92 6.25 10.77
C VAL A 94 4.54 4.79 10.94
N SER A 95 3.48 4.52 11.67
CA SER A 95 3.23 3.17 12.15
C SER A 95 1.98 2.51 11.60
N ASN A 96 0.99 3.29 11.16
CA ASN A 96 -0.22 2.80 10.51
C ASN A 96 -0.20 3.28 9.04
N PRO A 97 0.33 2.48 8.11
CA PRO A 97 0.51 2.95 6.75
C PRO A 97 -0.84 3.12 6.04
N SER A 98 -1.25 4.35 5.89
CA SER A 98 -2.30 4.74 4.97
C SER A 98 -1.67 5.47 3.79
N PHE A 99 -1.75 4.90 2.60
CA PHE A 99 -1.27 5.55 1.39
C PHE A 99 -2.36 5.61 0.34
N HIS A 100 -2.32 6.70 -0.43
CA HIS A 100 -3.29 6.99 -1.47
C HIS A 100 -2.61 6.90 -2.83
N VAL A 101 -3.25 6.24 -3.78
CA VAL A 101 -2.82 6.22 -5.17
C VAL A 101 -3.75 7.13 -5.95
N ARG A 102 -3.20 8.17 -6.57
CA ARG A 102 -3.98 9.15 -7.34
C ARG A 102 -5.06 9.83 -6.50
N SER A 103 -4.76 10.07 -5.21
CA SER A 103 -5.67 10.63 -4.19
C SER A 103 -6.95 9.82 -3.98
N GLU A 104 -6.91 8.51 -4.14
CA GLU A 104 -8.00 7.62 -3.79
C GLU A 104 -7.67 6.93 -2.47
N TYR A 105 -8.56 7.04 -1.49
CA TYR A 105 -8.41 6.42 -0.18
C TYR A 105 -8.44 4.89 -0.31
N ALA A 106 -7.45 4.23 0.31
CA ALA A 106 -7.41 2.78 0.57
C ALA A 106 -7.89 1.86 -0.59
N ASN A 107 -7.95 2.35 -1.84
CA ASN A 107 -8.50 1.65 -2.99
C ASN A 107 -7.41 0.90 -3.76
N VAL A 108 -6.46 0.25 -3.05
CA VAL A 108 -5.35 -0.49 -3.64
C VAL A 108 -5.47 -1.98 -3.34
N GLN A 109 -5.47 -2.82 -4.39
CA GLN A 109 -5.41 -4.26 -4.24
C GLN A 109 -3.96 -4.69 -4.01
N ILE A 110 -3.71 -5.49 -2.96
CA ILE A 110 -2.41 -6.09 -2.71
C ILE A 110 -2.43 -7.53 -3.19
N ARG A 111 -1.37 -7.95 -3.87
CA ARG A 111 -1.13 -9.36 -4.26
C ARG A 111 0.26 -9.79 -3.82
N ILE A 112 0.39 -11.02 -3.38
CA ILE A 112 1.68 -11.67 -3.12
C ILE A 112 1.76 -12.93 -3.98
N ASN A 113 2.77 -13.02 -4.84
CA ASN A 113 2.97 -14.12 -5.79
C ASN A 113 1.70 -14.43 -6.62
N GLY A 114 1.00 -13.38 -7.05
CA GLY A 114 -0.22 -13.46 -7.87
C GLY A 114 -1.51 -13.75 -7.11
N VAL A 115 -1.46 -14.04 -5.81
CA VAL A 115 -2.65 -14.27 -4.96
C VAL A 115 -3.07 -12.97 -4.30
N VAL A 116 -4.37 -12.68 -4.34
CA VAL A 116 -4.94 -11.53 -3.64
C VAL A 116 -4.73 -11.69 -2.14
N VAL A 117 -4.14 -10.69 -1.51
CA VAL A 117 -4.04 -10.60 -0.05
C VAL A 117 -5.40 -10.21 0.49
N PRO A 118 -5.99 -10.99 1.40
CA PRO A 118 -7.25 -10.63 2.03
C PRO A 118 -7.12 -9.31 2.80
N GLU A 119 -8.01 -8.37 2.51
CA GLU A 119 -8.02 -7.07 3.16
C GLU A 119 -8.28 -7.21 4.67
N GLY A 120 -7.60 -6.37 5.47
CA GLY A 120 -7.81 -6.29 6.91
C GLY A 120 -8.92 -5.30 7.27
N VAL A 121 -8.92 -4.89 8.51
CA VAL A 121 -9.75 -3.77 9.00
C VAL A 121 -9.07 -2.43 8.68
N SER A 122 -7.80 -2.45 8.25
CA SER A 122 -7.08 -1.35 7.62
C SER A 122 -6.44 -1.81 6.29
N ALA A 123 -6.19 -0.90 5.36
CA ALA A 123 -5.84 -1.20 3.96
C ALA A 123 -4.56 -2.00 3.77
N LEU A 124 -3.50 -1.74 4.51
CA LEU A 124 -2.22 -2.44 4.35
C LEU A 124 -2.03 -3.58 5.34
N GLY A 125 -2.72 -3.55 6.45
CA GLY A 125 -2.43 -4.41 7.56
C GLY A 125 -0.95 -4.25 8.04
N PRO A 126 -0.67 -4.31 9.30
CA PRO A 126 0.69 -4.10 9.83
C PRO A 126 1.66 -5.24 9.50
N PHE A 127 1.23 -6.33 8.84
CA PHE A 127 2.09 -7.49 8.53
C PHE A 127 3.13 -7.23 7.42
N LEU A 128 2.87 -6.29 6.53
CA LEU A 128 3.80 -5.98 5.44
C LEU A 128 5.12 -5.44 5.98
N ASP A 129 6.20 -6.02 5.47
CA ASP A 129 7.57 -5.67 5.83
C ASP A 129 8.48 -5.77 4.62
N THR A 130 9.48 -4.91 4.53
CA THR A 130 10.42 -4.89 3.41
C THR A 130 11.30 -6.14 3.32
N ASN A 131 11.51 -6.85 4.43
CA ASN A 131 12.39 -8.02 4.49
C ASN A 131 11.98 -9.16 3.57
N PHE A 132 10.67 -9.40 3.38
CA PHE A 132 10.23 -10.51 2.53
C PHE A 132 10.08 -10.13 1.06
N ILE A 133 10.21 -8.84 0.71
CA ILE A 133 9.95 -8.32 -0.63
C ILE A 133 11.17 -8.56 -1.54
N GLY A 134 10.99 -9.33 -2.59
CA GLY A 134 11.93 -9.47 -3.71
C GLY A 134 11.75 -8.34 -4.73
N SER A 135 10.52 -8.05 -5.07
CA SER A 135 10.15 -6.87 -5.86
C SER A 135 8.69 -6.49 -5.58
N MET A 136 8.35 -5.23 -5.82
CA MET A 136 6.96 -4.79 -5.82
C MET A 136 6.69 -3.86 -6.99
N SER A 137 5.54 -4.04 -7.61
CA SER A 137 5.10 -3.25 -8.76
C SER A 137 3.76 -2.61 -8.44
N LEU A 138 3.69 -1.29 -8.60
CA LEU A 138 2.42 -0.57 -8.61
C LEU A 138 1.89 -0.55 -10.06
N LEU A 139 0.71 -1.11 -10.25
CA LEU A 139 -0.03 -1.09 -11.50
C LEU A 139 -1.18 -0.11 -11.35
N THR A 140 -1.30 0.83 -12.28
CA THR A 140 -2.38 1.83 -12.32
C THR A 140 -2.95 1.93 -13.73
N GLY A 141 -4.05 2.65 -13.91
CA GLY A 141 -4.64 2.85 -15.22
C GLY A 141 -5.80 1.91 -15.54
N ALA A 142 -6.01 1.61 -16.81
CA ALA A 142 -7.04 0.69 -17.27
C ALA A 142 -6.58 -0.76 -17.08
N LEU A 143 -6.69 -1.26 -15.85
CA LEU A 143 -6.24 -2.60 -15.48
C LEU A 143 -6.97 -3.68 -16.26
N PRO A 144 -6.30 -4.78 -16.65
CA PRO A 144 -6.91 -5.98 -17.25
C PRO A 144 -8.03 -6.61 -16.37
N ALA A 145 -8.84 -7.51 -16.96
CA ALA A 145 -10.05 -8.01 -16.31
C ALA A 145 -9.82 -8.94 -15.11
N GLU A 146 -8.63 -9.52 -14.97
CA GLU A 146 -8.21 -10.29 -13.80
C GLU A 146 -8.08 -9.45 -12.51
N TYR A 147 -7.94 -8.13 -12.64
CA TYR A 147 -7.87 -7.23 -11.50
C TYR A 147 -9.26 -6.67 -11.18
N GLY A 148 -9.66 -6.76 -9.91
CA GLY A 148 -10.95 -6.28 -9.42
C GLY A 148 -10.87 -5.93 -7.95
N LEU A 149 -12.01 -5.66 -7.31
CA LEU A 149 -12.20 -5.23 -5.93
C LEU A 149 -11.66 -3.82 -5.67
N ARG A 150 -10.35 -3.58 -5.79
CA ARG A 150 -9.69 -2.29 -5.62
C ARG A 150 -9.10 -1.84 -6.95
N THR A 151 -9.28 -0.62 -7.32
CA THR A 151 -9.10 -0.18 -8.71
C THR A 151 -8.31 1.13 -8.88
N ALA A 152 -7.93 1.81 -7.80
CA ALA A 152 -6.96 2.92 -7.87
C ALA A 152 -5.58 2.40 -8.27
N GLY A 153 -5.24 1.18 -7.83
CA GLY A 153 -4.02 0.49 -8.20
C GLY A 153 -3.95 -0.94 -7.70
N VAL A 154 -2.97 -1.67 -8.20
CA VAL A 154 -2.58 -3.00 -7.71
C VAL A 154 -1.14 -2.95 -7.27
N LEU A 155 -0.87 -3.26 -6.00
CA LEU A 155 0.47 -3.47 -5.47
C LEU A 155 0.79 -4.96 -5.57
N ASP A 156 1.52 -5.33 -6.62
CA ASP A 156 1.90 -6.72 -6.90
C ASP A 156 3.29 -7.00 -6.34
N ILE A 157 3.36 -7.82 -5.29
CA ILE A 157 4.57 -8.16 -4.54
C ILE A 157 5.02 -9.57 -4.93
N THR A 158 6.29 -9.68 -5.29
CA THR A 158 6.98 -10.96 -5.42
C THR A 158 7.83 -11.17 -4.16
N SER A 159 7.63 -12.29 -3.47
CA SER A 159 8.43 -12.64 -2.29
C SER A 159 9.87 -12.98 -2.66
N ARG A 160 10.80 -12.85 -1.70
CA ARG A 160 12.19 -13.32 -1.89
C ARG A 160 12.22 -14.81 -2.07
N ALA A 161 13.14 -15.28 -2.92
CA ALA A 161 13.48 -16.67 -3.14
C ALA A 161 15.00 -16.84 -3.06
N PHE A 162 15.47 -18.00 -2.66
CA PHE A 162 16.89 -18.30 -2.47
C PHE A 162 17.25 -19.66 -3.05
N ALA A 163 18.12 -19.66 -4.02
CA ALA A 163 18.68 -20.89 -4.59
C ALA A 163 19.58 -21.64 -3.58
N ALA A 164 20.35 -20.89 -2.79
CA ALA A 164 21.24 -21.44 -1.75
C ALA A 164 20.88 -20.86 -0.38
N PRO A 165 21.16 -21.57 0.72
CA PRO A 165 20.95 -21.07 2.06
C PRO A 165 21.60 -19.69 2.28
N SER A 166 20.80 -18.73 2.67
CA SER A 166 21.21 -17.36 2.95
C SER A 166 20.25 -16.71 3.92
N GLY A 167 20.74 -15.81 4.73
CA GLY A 167 19.93 -15.05 5.67
C GLY A 167 20.70 -13.87 6.21
N GLU A 168 20.03 -13.11 7.08
CA GLU A 168 20.60 -11.96 7.74
C GLU A 168 20.02 -11.81 9.15
N VAL A 169 20.88 -11.41 10.08
CA VAL A 169 20.48 -10.94 11.40
C VAL A 169 20.84 -9.48 11.49
N GLY A 170 19.86 -8.63 11.84
CA GLY A 170 20.02 -7.20 11.90
C GLY A 170 19.61 -6.60 13.23
N LEU A 171 20.27 -5.49 13.57
CA LEU A 171 19.87 -4.58 14.64
C LEU A 171 19.90 -3.16 14.09
N TYR A 172 18.81 -2.42 14.26
CA TYR A 172 18.71 -1.03 13.84
C TYR A 172 18.15 -0.19 14.97
N GLY A 173 18.72 0.98 15.22
CA GLY A 173 18.26 1.81 16.32
C GLY A 173 18.77 3.24 16.23
N GLY A 174 18.18 4.13 17.03
CA GLY A 174 18.55 5.53 17.02
C GLY A 174 17.54 6.46 17.67
N SER A 175 17.29 7.59 17.05
CA SER A 175 16.39 8.62 17.52
C SER A 175 15.01 8.06 17.87
N ARG A 176 14.32 8.69 18.83
CA ARG A 176 12.99 8.31 19.34
C ARG A 176 12.94 6.88 19.83
N GLN A 177 13.96 6.51 20.61
CA GLN A 177 14.10 5.19 21.23
C GLN A 177 13.95 4.01 20.25
N THR A 178 14.17 4.24 18.94
CA THR A 178 14.01 3.20 17.93
C THR A 178 14.95 2.03 18.19
N PHE A 179 14.36 0.83 18.27
CA PHE A 179 15.05 -0.44 18.37
C PHE A 179 14.33 -1.48 17.51
N THR A 180 15.01 -1.96 16.46
CA THR A 180 14.43 -2.86 15.47
C THR A 180 15.35 -4.05 15.23
N PRO A 181 15.23 -5.14 15.99
CA PRO A 181 15.85 -6.41 15.65
C PRO A 181 15.13 -7.06 14.47
N SER A 182 15.90 -7.67 13.59
CA SER A 182 15.39 -8.38 12.42
C SER A 182 16.15 -9.69 12.17
N PHE A 183 15.46 -10.64 11.61
CA PHE A 183 15.99 -11.92 11.16
C PHE A 183 15.30 -12.33 9.87
N ASP A 184 16.07 -12.78 8.92
CA ASP A 184 15.57 -13.53 7.77
C ASP A 184 16.47 -14.72 7.44
N TYR A 185 15.86 -15.76 6.88
CA TYR A 185 16.59 -16.92 6.39
C TYR A 185 15.80 -17.63 5.31
N GLY A 186 16.48 -18.00 4.24
CA GLY A 186 15.88 -18.76 3.15
C GLY A 186 16.87 -19.71 2.51
N GLY A 187 16.36 -20.60 1.68
CA GLY A 187 17.15 -21.59 0.99
C GLY A 187 16.31 -22.62 0.25
N SER A 188 16.95 -23.68 -0.18
CA SER A 188 16.30 -24.82 -0.81
C SER A 188 16.66 -26.14 -0.12
N ALA A 189 15.73 -27.11 -0.13
CA ALA A 189 15.90 -28.43 0.40
C ALA A 189 15.10 -29.45 -0.45
N GLY A 190 15.79 -30.34 -1.15
CA GLY A 190 15.16 -31.29 -2.09
C GLY A 190 14.43 -30.55 -3.23
N ASN A 191 13.11 -30.72 -3.32
CA ASN A 191 12.26 -30.06 -4.31
C ASN A 191 11.58 -28.77 -3.78
N SER A 192 11.98 -28.30 -2.61
CA SER A 192 11.33 -27.16 -1.94
C SER A 192 12.31 -26.01 -1.79
N GLU A 193 11.79 -24.80 -1.96
CA GLU A 193 12.40 -23.56 -1.48
C GLU A 193 11.61 -23.01 -0.30
N TYR A 194 12.27 -22.29 0.58
CA TYR A 194 11.65 -21.72 1.76
C TYR A 194 12.27 -20.37 2.11
N PHE A 195 11.47 -19.54 2.77
CA PHE A 195 11.90 -18.27 3.31
C PHE A 195 11.10 -17.96 4.59
N VAL A 196 11.78 -17.43 5.58
CA VAL A 196 11.17 -16.92 6.81
C VAL A 196 11.79 -15.59 7.19
N SER A 197 10.97 -14.66 7.67
CA SER A 197 11.44 -13.42 8.27
C SER A 197 10.65 -13.06 9.53
N ALA A 198 11.31 -12.39 10.44
CA ALA A 198 10.74 -11.84 11.64
C ALA A 198 11.37 -10.47 11.96
N ARG A 199 10.54 -9.54 12.43
CA ARG A 199 10.98 -8.20 12.83
C ARG A 199 10.23 -7.76 14.07
N GLY A 200 10.96 -7.22 15.06
CA GLY A 200 10.41 -6.41 16.11
C GLY A 200 10.64 -4.93 15.81
N ASN A 201 9.77 -4.06 16.27
CA ASN A 201 9.95 -2.62 16.20
C ASN A 201 9.41 -1.96 17.46
N TRP A 202 10.26 -1.21 18.14
CA TRP A 202 9.93 -0.39 19.29
C TRP A 202 10.41 1.02 19.02
N ASN A 203 9.57 2.01 19.25
CA ASN A 203 9.92 3.41 19.07
C ASN A 203 8.88 4.35 19.71
N ASP A 204 9.23 5.64 19.82
CA ASP A 204 8.33 6.74 20.19
C ASP A 204 7.99 7.56 18.92
N LEU A 205 7.48 6.92 17.90
CA LEU A 205 7.08 7.54 16.63
C LEU A 205 5.58 7.49 16.38
N GLY A 206 4.82 6.79 17.19
CA GLY A 206 3.39 6.68 17.21
C GLY A 206 2.65 6.57 15.88
N LEU A 207 1.35 6.81 15.94
CA LEU A 207 0.52 6.89 14.74
C LEU A 207 0.66 8.25 14.07
N GLU A 208 0.58 9.30 14.83
CA GLU A 208 0.52 10.69 14.35
C GLU A 208 1.15 11.61 15.39
N ASN A 209 1.85 12.67 14.92
CA ASN A 209 2.33 13.72 15.81
C ASN A 209 1.41 14.95 15.66
N PRO A 210 0.61 15.32 16.67
CA PRO A 210 -0.30 16.46 16.57
C PRO A 210 0.42 17.80 16.65
N THR A 211 1.72 17.81 16.93
CA THR A 211 2.51 19.04 17.13
C THR A 211 3.77 19.05 16.26
N PRO A 212 4.34 20.23 15.94
CA PRO A 212 5.61 20.34 15.24
C PRO A 212 6.82 20.02 16.12
N GLY A 213 6.63 19.48 17.33
CA GLY A 213 7.68 19.13 18.28
C GLY A 213 8.62 18.04 17.76
N LEU A 214 9.79 17.89 18.40
CA LEU A 214 10.75 16.82 18.07
C LEU A 214 10.19 15.45 18.45
N ASN A 215 9.51 15.37 19.59
CA ASN A 215 8.90 14.17 20.12
C ASN A 215 7.44 14.48 20.45
N ALA A 216 6.55 13.58 20.17
CA ALA A 216 5.20 13.61 20.66
C ALA A 216 5.15 13.12 22.12
N ILE A 217 4.07 13.40 22.81
CA ILE A 217 3.78 12.88 24.14
C ILE A 217 2.86 11.67 23.94
N HIS A 218 3.04 10.61 24.72
CA HIS A 218 2.24 9.39 24.63
C HIS A 218 2.26 8.78 23.22
N ASP A 219 3.48 8.36 22.76
CA ASP A 219 3.72 8.02 21.35
C ASP A 219 4.49 6.69 21.20
N GLU A 220 4.46 5.84 22.23
CA GLU A 220 5.14 4.55 22.19
C GLU A 220 4.44 3.61 21.20
N THR A 221 5.26 2.96 20.38
CA THR A 221 4.83 1.94 19.43
C THR A 221 5.62 0.66 19.63
N GLN A 222 4.90 -0.47 19.68
CA GLN A 222 5.47 -1.81 19.73
C GLN A 222 4.86 -2.68 18.63
N GLN A 223 5.70 -3.27 17.78
CA GLN A 223 5.24 -4.12 16.70
C GLN A 223 6.06 -5.42 16.61
N GLY A 224 5.38 -6.52 16.33
CA GLY A 224 5.98 -7.79 15.96
C GLY A 224 5.42 -8.25 14.60
N LYS A 225 6.30 -8.62 13.65
CA LYS A 225 5.92 -9.05 12.31
C LYS A 225 6.61 -10.36 11.96
N PHE A 226 5.87 -11.26 11.32
CA PHE A 226 6.36 -12.55 10.84
C PHE A 226 5.86 -12.81 9.43
N PHE A 227 6.71 -13.36 8.59
CA PHE A 227 6.36 -13.87 7.26
C PHE A 227 7.08 -15.19 7.00
N GLY A 228 6.35 -16.17 6.50
CA GLY A 228 6.87 -17.48 6.10
C GLY A 228 6.35 -17.86 4.72
N TYR A 229 7.24 -18.42 3.90
CA TYR A 229 6.95 -18.91 2.56
C TYR A 229 7.64 -20.27 2.34
N VAL A 230 6.89 -21.23 1.84
CA VAL A 230 7.41 -22.53 1.38
C VAL A 230 6.79 -22.84 0.02
N SER A 231 7.61 -23.22 -0.95
CA SER A 231 7.15 -23.65 -2.27
C SER A 231 7.82 -24.96 -2.66
N THR A 232 7.03 -25.96 -3.04
CA THR A 232 7.49 -27.33 -3.33
C THR A 232 7.06 -27.74 -4.73
N LEU A 233 8.01 -28.19 -5.55
CA LEU A 233 7.70 -28.85 -6.82
C LEU A 233 7.10 -30.23 -6.55
N LEU A 234 5.87 -30.46 -6.99
CA LEU A 234 5.21 -31.77 -6.96
C LEU A 234 5.64 -32.61 -8.16
N ASP A 235 5.86 -31.96 -9.29
CA ASP A 235 6.44 -32.53 -10.52
C ASP A 235 7.19 -31.42 -11.29
N GLU A 236 7.65 -31.71 -12.53
CA GLU A 236 8.43 -30.79 -13.36
C GLU A 236 7.69 -29.47 -13.71
N SER A 237 6.38 -29.43 -13.58
CA SER A 237 5.51 -28.36 -14.06
C SER A 237 4.51 -27.86 -13.02
N THR A 238 4.45 -28.48 -11.85
CA THR A 238 3.45 -28.20 -10.81
C THR A 238 4.13 -27.88 -9.51
N ARG A 239 3.75 -26.77 -8.88
CA ARG A 239 4.21 -26.42 -7.53
C ARG A 239 3.05 -26.14 -6.57
N LEU A 240 3.26 -26.45 -5.31
CA LEU A 240 2.41 -26.08 -4.19
C LEU A 240 3.16 -25.06 -3.34
N SER A 241 2.55 -23.90 -3.10
CA SER A 241 3.13 -22.85 -2.27
C SER A 241 2.24 -22.58 -1.06
N VAL A 242 2.86 -22.33 0.09
CA VAL A 242 2.19 -21.89 1.32
C VAL A 242 2.84 -20.60 1.77
N ILE A 243 2.02 -19.59 2.04
CA ILE A 243 2.42 -18.30 2.61
C ILE A 243 1.66 -18.14 3.92
N SER A 244 2.36 -17.76 4.98
CA SER A 244 1.76 -17.38 6.26
C SER A 244 2.36 -16.07 6.74
N ALA A 245 1.52 -15.17 7.26
CA ALA A 245 1.96 -13.93 7.85
C ALA A 245 1.21 -13.66 9.15
N ALA A 246 1.89 -13.03 10.08
CA ALA A 246 1.33 -12.61 11.36
C ALA A 246 1.90 -11.28 11.78
N SER A 247 1.08 -10.42 12.37
CA SER A 247 1.53 -9.22 13.04
C SER A 247 0.67 -8.88 14.23
N TYR A 248 1.31 -8.21 15.17
CA TYR A 248 0.68 -7.56 16.30
C TYR A 248 1.31 -6.21 16.50
N SER A 249 0.49 -5.20 16.75
CA SER A 249 0.94 -3.84 17.03
C SER A 249 0.19 -3.26 18.21
N ALA A 250 0.88 -2.50 19.03
CA ALA A 250 0.33 -1.69 20.10
C ALA A 250 0.84 -0.27 19.93
N PHE A 251 -0.08 0.68 19.89
CA PHE A 251 0.17 2.10 19.70
C PHE A 251 -0.42 2.89 20.85
N GLN A 252 0.34 3.82 21.38
CA GLN A 252 -0.20 4.95 22.10
C GLN A 252 -0.68 6.00 21.12
N ILE A 253 -1.80 6.66 21.40
CA ILE A 253 -2.29 7.77 20.59
C ILE A 253 -1.67 9.07 21.12
N PRO A 254 -0.97 9.84 20.28
CA PRO A 254 -0.25 11.02 20.75
C PRO A 254 -1.17 12.12 21.29
N ASP A 255 -0.83 12.64 22.45
CA ASP A 255 -1.54 13.74 23.09
C ASP A 255 -1.35 15.06 22.36
N ASN A 256 -2.40 15.88 22.31
CA ASN A 256 -2.36 17.25 21.78
C ASN A 256 -2.23 18.26 22.93
N PRO A 257 -1.03 18.79 23.24
CA PRO A 257 -0.82 19.68 24.38
C PRO A 257 -1.58 21.00 24.23
N GLY A 258 -2.28 21.38 25.30
CA GLY A 258 -3.04 22.64 25.33
C GLY A 258 -4.35 22.57 24.57
N GLN A 259 -4.87 21.37 24.28
CA GLN A 259 -6.20 21.19 23.71
C GLN A 259 -7.25 21.87 24.62
N THR A 260 -8.14 22.62 23.99
CA THR A 260 -9.24 23.26 24.72
C THR A 260 -10.29 22.23 25.11
N PRO A 261 -10.68 22.13 26.37
CA PRO A 261 -11.76 21.22 26.77
C PRO A 261 -13.07 21.53 26.03
N ALA A 262 -13.71 20.50 25.49
CA ALA A 262 -15.07 20.58 24.98
C ALA A 262 -16.08 20.73 26.12
N MET A 263 -15.77 20.11 27.29
CA MET A 263 -16.61 20.15 28.50
C MET A 263 -15.83 20.68 29.70
N ASP A 264 -16.45 21.55 30.49
CA ASP A 264 -15.91 22.07 31.76
C ASP A 264 -16.61 21.39 32.94
N PHE A 265 -15.88 20.47 33.58
CA PHE A 265 -16.34 19.79 34.79
C PHE A 265 -15.91 20.51 36.08
N GLY A 266 -15.31 21.70 35.96
CA GLY A 266 -14.77 22.47 37.10
C GLY A 266 -13.40 21.96 37.57
N PRO A 267 -12.83 22.59 38.61
CA PRO A 267 -11.51 22.21 39.09
C PRO A 267 -11.49 20.83 39.78
N PRO A 268 -10.38 20.05 39.68
CA PRO A 268 -9.17 20.44 38.95
C PRO A 268 -9.33 20.39 37.45
N THR A 269 -8.66 21.32 36.73
CA THR A 269 -8.60 21.28 35.26
C THR A 269 -7.81 20.05 34.82
N TYR A 270 -8.34 19.31 33.87
CA TYR A 270 -7.65 18.17 33.26
C TYR A 270 -6.58 18.65 32.27
N ASP A 271 -5.44 17.97 32.23
CA ASP A 271 -4.34 18.31 31.32
C ASP A 271 -4.36 17.35 30.11
N SER A 272 -4.49 17.90 28.90
CA SER A 272 -4.51 17.09 27.66
C SER A 272 -3.21 16.32 27.38
N THR A 273 -2.13 16.63 28.09
CA THR A 273 -0.86 15.89 28.00
C THR A 273 -0.82 14.63 28.88
N THR A 274 -1.94 14.26 29.47
CA THR A 274 -2.05 13.08 30.36
C THR A 274 -3.14 12.11 29.88
N LEU A 275 -3.62 12.25 28.65
CA LEU A 275 -4.52 11.29 28.03
C LEU A 275 -3.86 9.92 27.88
N ASN A 276 -4.65 8.86 27.95
CA ASN A 276 -4.15 7.48 27.82
C ASN A 276 -5.01 6.68 26.84
N GLU A 277 -5.06 7.16 25.61
CA GLU A 277 -5.70 6.47 24.50
C GLU A 277 -4.71 5.50 23.86
N ASN A 278 -5.18 4.30 23.51
CA ASN A 278 -4.34 3.25 22.94
C ASN A 278 -5.07 2.53 21.79
N GLU A 279 -4.31 2.01 20.84
CA GLU A 279 -4.82 1.15 19.77
C GLU A 279 -4.00 -0.14 19.67
N TYR A 280 -4.69 -1.25 19.47
CA TYR A 280 -4.10 -2.57 19.30
C TYR A 280 -4.57 -3.20 18.00
N ASP A 281 -3.62 -3.61 17.16
CA ASP A 281 -3.88 -4.25 15.88
C ASP A 281 -3.38 -5.68 15.85
N SER A 282 -4.16 -6.57 15.28
CA SER A 282 -3.76 -7.96 15.02
C SER A 282 -4.10 -8.35 13.59
N TYR A 283 -3.19 -9.08 12.94
CA TYR A 283 -3.39 -9.62 11.61
C TYR A 283 -2.74 -10.99 11.48
N TYR A 284 -3.50 -11.99 11.05
CA TYR A 284 -3.03 -13.35 10.81
C TYR A 284 -3.56 -13.85 9.47
N MET A 285 -2.70 -14.39 8.62
CA MET A 285 -3.06 -14.83 7.28
C MET A 285 -2.35 -16.12 6.90
N THR A 286 -3.06 -16.99 6.18
CA THR A 286 -2.47 -18.13 5.48
C THR A 286 -3.06 -18.23 4.08
N MET A 287 -2.20 -18.48 3.09
CA MET A 287 -2.57 -18.73 1.69
C MET A 287 -1.91 -20.01 1.23
N VAL A 288 -2.64 -20.84 0.49
CA VAL A 288 -2.16 -22.06 -0.16
C VAL A 288 -2.47 -21.95 -1.65
N ALA A 289 -1.46 -22.04 -2.51
CA ALA A 289 -1.60 -21.91 -3.95
C ALA A 289 -1.00 -23.12 -4.68
N LEU A 290 -1.77 -23.69 -5.57
CA LEU A 290 -1.34 -24.73 -6.52
C LEU A 290 -1.20 -24.07 -7.89
N GLN A 291 0.01 -24.06 -8.46
CA GLN A 291 0.29 -23.55 -9.79
C GLN A 291 0.75 -24.68 -10.70
N ARG A 292 0.27 -24.67 -11.94
CA ARG A 292 0.71 -25.58 -13.00
C ARG A 292 1.04 -24.80 -14.26
N HIS A 293 2.19 -25.11 -14.86
CA HIS A 293 2.63 -24.63 -16.17
C HIS A 293 2.50 -25.77 -17.19
N GLY A 294 1.86 -25.52 -18.32
CA GLY A 294 1.71 -26.48 -19.41
C GLY A 294 2.18 -25.91 -20.74
N THR A 295 2.20 -26.75 -21.78
CA THR A 295 2.66 -26.35 -23.11
C THR A 295 1.80 -25.24 -23.73
N ASP A 296 0.48 -25.37 -23.57
CA ASP A 296 -0.50 -24.47 -24.20
C ASP A 296 -1.31 -23.68 -23.20
N GLY A 297 -1.06 -23.84 -21.89
CA GLY A 297 -1.83 -23.15 -20.87
C GLY A 297 -1.25 -23.28 -19.48
N ASP A 298 -1.55 -22.28 -18.67
CA ASP A 298 -1.14 -22.15 -17.28
C ASP A 298 -2.36 -22.07 -16.38
N GLY A 299 -2.23 -22.47 -15.12
CA GLY A 299 -3.28 -22.35 -14.14
C GLY A 299 -2.75 -22.14 -12.73
N GLN A 300 -3.47 -21.39 -11.94
CA GLN A 300 -3.25 -21.22 -10.50
C GLN A 300 -4.58 -21.31 -9.77
N LEU A 301 -4.62 -22.09 -8.70
CA LEU A 301 -5.74 -22.13 -7.75
C LEU A 301 -5.19 -21.82 -6.37
N ALA A 302 -5.77 -20.86 -5.69
CA ALA A 302 -5.38 -20.48 -4.35
C ALA A 302 -6.58 -20.45 -3.40
N VAL A 303 -6.35 -20.85 -2.16
CA VAL A 303 -7.28 -20.71 -1.02
C VAL A 303 -6.57 -19.89 0.04
N TYR A 304 -7.29 -18.97 0.65
CA TYR A 304 -6.72 -18.08 1.67
C TYR A 304 -7.72 -17.82 2.79
N SER A 305 -7.16 -17.56 3.97
CA SER A 305 -7.93 -17.16 5.15
C SER A 305 -7.15 -16.11 5.94
N ARG A 306 -7.87 -15.18 6.54
CA ARG A 306 -7.33 -14.09 7.33
C ARG A 306 -8.24 -13.76 8.50
N TYR A 307 -7.63 -13.48 9.66
CA TYR A 307 -8.22 -12.78 10.78
C TYR A 307 -7.53 -11.42 10.96
N ALA A 308 -8.31 -10.36 11.20
CA ALA A 308 -7.81 -9.06 11.57
C ALA A 308 -8.69 -8.43 12.66
N GLU A 309 -8.07 -7.67 13.54
CA GLU A 309 -8.72 -6.93 14.61
C GLU A 309 -8.03 -5.57 14.79
N VAL A 310 -8.84 -4.54 15.02
CA VAL A 310 -8.44 -3.24 15.54
C VAL A 310 -9.24 -3.01 16.81
N HIS A 311 -8.57 -2.63 17.90
CA HIS A 311 -9.18 -2.28 19.17
C HIS A 311 -8.65 -0.91 19.63
N PHE A 312 -9.46 0.13 19.55
CA PHE A 312 -9.20 1.43 20.13
C PHE A 312 -9.74 1.48 21.55
N VAL A 313 -8.88 1.84 22.51
CA VAL A 313 -9.18 1.94 23.93
C VAL A 313 -9.09 3.41 24.35
N PRO A 314 -10.20 4.05 24.77
CA PRO A 314 -10.24 5.46 25.12
C PRO A 314 -9.67 5.72 26.54
N ASP A 315 -9.27 6.95 26.80
CA ASP A 315 -9.25 7.53 28.16
C ASP A 315 -10.64 8.06 28.49
N ILE A 316 -11.46 7.27 29.16
CA ILE A 316 -12.88 7.60 29.34
C ILE A 316 -13.11 8.99 29.92
N PHE A 317 -12.32 9.40 30.92
CA PHE A 317 -12.50 10.71 31.54
C PHE A 317 -11.89 11.84 30.70
N GLY A 318 -10.69 11.65 30.20
CA GLY A 318 -10.01 12.60 29.34
C GLY A 318 -10.79 12.88 28.06
N ASP A 319 -11.28 11.84 27.39
CA ASP A 319 -12.08 11.99 26.17
C ASP A 319 -13.41 12.68 26.41
N LEU A 320 -14.08 12.43 27.52
CA LEU A 320 -15.28 13.20 27.89
C LEU A 320 -14.98 14.69 28.12
N VAL A 321 -13.79 15.02 28.63
CA VAL A 321 -13.37 16.41 28.81
C VAL A 321 -13.05 17.09 27.48
N PHE A 322 -12.24 16.43 26.63
CA PHE A 322 -11.67 17.07 25.43
C PHE A 322 -12.46 16.82 24.17
N ASN A 323 -13.16 15.69 24.09
CA ASN A 323 -13.83 15.22 22.87
C ASN A 323 -15.35 15.04 23.06
N ASP A 324 -15.88 15.23 24.29
CA ASP A 324 -17.30 15.10 24.58
C ASP A 324 -17.86 13.66 24.48
N VAL A 325 -17.04 12.71 24.06
CA VAL A 325 -17.37 11.30 23.90
C VAL A 325 -16.13 10.45 24.09
N ALA A 326 -16.27 9.32 24.80
CA ALA A 326 -15.22 8.32 24.92
C ALA A 326 -15.72 7.00 24.32
N SER A 327 -15.10 6.55 23.22
CA SER A 327 -15.56 5.37 22.48
C SER A 327 -14.52 4.25 22.52
N ASP A 328 -14.88 3.11 23.15
CA ASP A 328 -14.16 1.83 23.04
C ASP A 328 -14.66 1.14 21.75
N VAL A 329 -13.77 0.97 20.76
CA VAL A 329 -14.14 0.46 19.42
C VAL A 329 -13.37 -0.80 19.11
N ILE A 330 -14.09 -1.91 18.91
CA ILE A 330 -13.53 -3.17 18.44
C ILE A 330 -14.08 -3.51 17.07
N ARG A 331 -13.20 -3.69 16.09
CA ARG A 331 -13.54 -4.21 14.77
C ARG A 331 -12.78 -5.50 14.51
N GLN A 332 -13.52 -6.57 14.33
CA GLN A 332 -12.99 -7.91 14.02
C GLN A 332 -13.48 -8.34 12.64
N SER A 333 -12.60 -8.96 11.89
CA SER A 333 -12.95 -9.51 10.58
C SER A 333 -12.25 -10.84 10.35
N THR A 334 -13.01 -11.86 9.96
CA THR A 334 -12.52 -13.14 9.47
C THR A 334 -12.94 -13.30 8.02
N LEU A 335 -11.98 -13.39 7.10
CA LEU A 335 -12.22 -13.58 5.68
C LEU A 335 -11.64 -14.92 5.23
N THR A 336 -12.41 -15.68 4.47
CA THR A 336 -11.94 -16.89 3.78
C THR A 336 -12.37 -16.82 2.33
N GLY A 337 -11.45 -17.16 1.42
CA GLY A 337 -11.70 -17.08 0.00
C GLY A 337 -10.92 -18.07 -0.84
N MET A 338 -11.29 -18.10 -2.10
CA MET A 338 -10.66 -18.91 -3.14
C MET A 338 -10.54 -18.08 -4.42
N GLN A 339 -9.41 -18.20 -5.10
CA GLN A 339 -9.12 -17.58 -6.38
C GLN A 339 -8.62 -18.64 -7.35
N GLY A 340 -9.08 -18.58 -8.60
CA GLY A 340 -8.58 -19.40 -9.68
C GLY A 340 -8.34 -18.60 -10.94
N ASP A 341 -7.16 -18.73 -11.55
CA ASP A 341 -6.77 -18.06 -12.79
C ASP A 341 -6.24 -19.11 -13.76
N GLY A 342 -6.65 -19.02 -15.03
CA GLY A 342 -6.20 -19.89 -16.07
C GLY A 342 -5.94 -19.13 -17.37
N SER A 343 -4.94 -19.57 -18.13
CA SER A 343 -4.65 -19.09 -19.49
C SER A 343 -4.55 -20.24 -20.48
N TYR A 344 -4.93 -19.99 -21.72
CA TYR A 344 -4.81 -20.94 -22.81
C TYR A 344 -4.39 -20.26 -24.10
N ILE A 345 -3.30 -20.71 -24.70
CA ILE A 345 -2.77 -20.22 -25.97
C ILE A 345 -3.52 -20.96 -27.10
N VAL A 346 -4.52 -20.28 -27.69
CA VAL A 346 -5.33 -20.85 -28.77
C VAL A 346 -4.50 -21.03 -30.04
N ASN A 347 -3.63 -20.02 -30.31
CA ASN A 347 -2.68 -20.01 -31.41
C ASN A 347 -1.62 -18.94 -31.14
N GLY A 348 -0.69 -18.72 -32.04
CA GLY A 348 0.36 -17.71 -31.85
C GLY A 348 -0.12 -16.24 -31.75
N GLN A 349 -1.40 -15.98 -31.96
CA GLN A 349 -1.99 -14.63 -31.91
C GLN A 349 -2.94 -14.42 -30.74
N HIS A 350 -3.62 -15.45 -30.24
CA HIS A 350 -4.65 -15.33 -29.21
C HIS A 350 -4.26 -16.11 -27.96
N THR A 351 -4.28 -15.42 -26.82
CA THR A 351 -4.17 -16.04 -25.49
C THR A 351 -5.43 -15.69 -24.70
N LEU A 352 -6.27 -16.70 -24.47
CA LEU A 352 -7.47 -16.57 -23.66
C LEU A 352 -7.11 -16.73 -22.19
N ARG A 353 -7.73 -15.89 -21.34
CA ARG A 353 -7.64 -15.99 -19.88
C ARG A 353 -9.02 -15.97 -19.28
N ALA A 354 -9.19 -16.75 -18.23
CA ALA A 354 -10.43 -16.75 -17.46
C ALA A 354 -10.12 -17.05 -15.99
N GLY A 355 -10.93 -16.52 -15.11
CA GLY A 355 -10.75 -16.77 -13.70
C GLY A 355 -11.92 -16.34 -12.84
N PHE A 356 -11.79 -16.62 -11.56
CA PHE A 356 -12.77 -16.26 -10.56
C PHE A 356 -12.11 -15.96 -9.22
N ALA A 357 -12.79 -15.19 -8.38
CA ALA A 357 -12.49 -15.01 -6.97
C ALA A 357 -13.79 -15.01 -6.19
N VAL A 358 -13.83 -15.77 -5.11
CA VAL A 358 -14.99 -15.83 -4.20
C VAL A 358 -14.47 -15.72 -2.78
N SER A 359 -15.02 -14.80 -1.99
CA SER A 359 -14.68 -14.67 -0.58
C SER A 359 -15.92 -14.39 0.26
N GLY A 360 -15.95 -14.99 1.44
CA GLY A 360 -16.89 -14.68 2.51
C GLY A 360 -16.15 -13.99 3.64
N GLU A 361 -16.71 -12.89 4.14
CA GLU A 361 -16.15 -12.09 5.22
C GLU A 361 -17.17 -11.94 6.34
N GLN A 362 -16.83 -12.44 7.53
CA GLN A 362 -17.58 -12.22 8.75
C GLN A 362 -16.94 -11.04 9.48
N THR A 363 -17.69 -9.95 9.63
CA THR A 363 -17.30 -8.79 10.45
C THR A 363 -18.13 -8.72 11.72
N ASN A 364 -17.49 -8.34 12.83
CA ASN A 364 -18.13 -7.98 14.07
C ASN A 364 -17.57 -6.62 14.49
N VAL A 365 -18.44 -5.65 14.66
CA VAL A 365 -18.09 -4.31 15.12
C VAL A 365 -18.84 -4.03 16.40
N THR A 366 -18.11 -3.65 17.44
CA THR A 366 -18.67 -3.24 18.73
C THR A 366 -18.13 -1.85 19.04
N ASN A 367 -19.03 -0.92 19.32
CA ASN A 367 -18.69 0.42 19.77
C ASN A 367 -19.43 0.69 21.09
N VAL A 368 -18.68 0.94 22.16
CA VAL A 368 -19.19 1.32 23.46
C VAL A 368 -18.81 2.77 23.72
N SER A 369 -19.72 3.70 23.47
CA SER A 369 -19.49 5.13 23.65
C SER A 369 -20.03 5.59 25.00
N THR A 370 -19.16 6.12 25.84
CA THR A 370 -19.55 6.88 27.04
C THR A 370 -19.81 8.32 26.60
N VAL A 371 -21.02 8.78 26.86
CA VAL A 371 -21.55 10.10 26.41
C VAL A 371 -22.19 10.86 27.56
N LEU A 372 -22.37 12.16 27.37
CA LEU A 372 -23.04 13.04 28.32
C LEU A 372 -24.50 13.32 27.87
N PRO A 373 -25.50 13.21 28.75
CA PRO A 373 -26.86 13.60 28.42
C PRO A 373 -26.97 15.11 28.29
N GLY A 374 -27.72 15.58 27.26
CA GLY A 374 -27.92 17.02 27.07
C GLY A 374 -28.00 17.44 25.60
N ALA A 375 -27.40 18.55 25.29
CA ALA A 375 -27.22 19.07 23.95
C ALA A 375 -25.80 19.61 23.82
N VAL A 376 -25.36 19.93 22.61
CA VAL A 376 -24.01 20.47 22.36
C VAL A 376 -23.69 21.60 23.35
N GLY A 377 -22.63 21.42 24.15
CA GLY A 377 -22.18 22.37 25.17
C GLY A 377 -23.04 22.45 26.44
N VAL A 378 -24.09 21.63 26.59
CA VAL A 378 -24.98 21.67 27.78
C VAL A 378 -25.18 20.26 28.33
N VAL A 379 -24.60 19.99 29.50
CA VAL A 379 -24.72 18.72 30.22
C VAL A 379 -25.90 18.77 31.21
N THR A 380 -26.76 17.76 31.21
CA THR A 380 -27.97 17.69 32.06
C THR A 380 -27.93 16.57 33.11
N GLY A 381 -26.93 15.70 33.10
CA GLY A 381 -26.81 14.56 34.02
C GLY A 381 -25.46 13.86 33.94
N PRO A 382 -25.28 12.77 34.70
CA PRO A 382 -24.04 12.00 34.69
C PRO A 382 -23.83 11.27 33.34
N PRO A 383 -22.56 10.93 33.00
CA PRO A 383 -22.26 10.13 31.83
C PRO A 383 -22.96 8.77 31.84
N PHE A 384 -23.27 8.24 30.67
CA PHE A 384 -23.79 6.89 30.50
C PHE A 384 -23.25 6.23 29.23
N ALA A 385 -23.28 4.92 29.16
CA ALA A 385 -22.77 4.17 28.03
C ALA A 385 -23.87 3.85 27.00
N ILE A 386 -23.53 4.04 25.72
CA ILE A 386 -24.26 3.58 24.54
C ILE A 386 -23.50 2.40 23.96
N THR A 387 -24.20 1.29 23.64
CA THR A 387 -23.58 0.17 22.95
C THR A 387 -24.22 0.00 21.59
N ASP A 388 -23.40 0.07 20.54
CA ASP A 388 -23.77 -0.21 19.16
C ASP A 388 -22.99 -1.43 18.66
N GLN A 389 -23.70 -2.44 18.14
CA GLN A 389 -23.09 -3.69 17.70
C GLN A 389 -23.67 -4.13 16.36
N THR A 390 -22.78 -4.48 15.45
CA THR A 390 -23.14 -5.01 14.14
C THR A 390 -22.33 -6.27 13.84
N SER A 391 -23.02 -7.29 13.31
CA SER A 391 -22.40 -8.52 12.84
C SER A 391 -22.95 -8.85 11.45
N LEU A 392 -22.06 -9.06 10.48
CA LEU A 392 -22.45 -9.32 9.09
C LEU A 392 -21.53 -10.34 8.45
N LEU A 393 -22.15 -11.34 7.78
CA LEU A 393 -21.45 -12.21 6.82
C LEU A 393 -21.74 -11.69 5.41
N GLY A 394 -20.73 -11.10 4.79
CA GLY A 394 -20.82 -10.63 3.41
C GLY A 394 -20.09 -11.54 2.43
N TRP A 395 -20.41 -11.39 1.13
CA TRP A 395 -19.79 -12.15 0.06
C TRP A 395 -19.38 -11.25 -1.09
N ASN A 396 -18.16 -11.48 -1.59
CA ASN A 396 -17.66 -10.92 -2.85
C ASN A 396 -17.43 -12.06 -3.85
N ILE A 397 -18.02 -11.95 -5.04
CA ILE A 397 -17.87 -12.92 -6.12
C ILE A 397 -17.45 -12.16 -7.37
N GLY A 398 -16.32 -12.50 -7.96
CA GLY A 398 -15.83 -11.94 -9.21
C GLY A 398 -15.51 -13.04 -10.20
N THR A 399 -15.86 -12.85 -11.47
CA THR A 399 -15.47 -13.74 -12.57
C THR A 399 -15.03 -12.92 -13.77
N TYR A 400 -14.09 -13.42 -14.55
CA TYR A 400 -13.66 -12.72 -15.76
C TYR A 400 -13.31 -13.66 -16.91
N ILE A 401 -13.36 -13.11 -18.11
CA ILE A 401 -12.79 -13.67 -19.33
C ILE A 401 -12.10 -12.58 -20.11
N GLN A 402 -10.98 -12.91 -20.77
CA GLN A 402 -10.13 -11.93 -21.46
C GLN A 402 -9.41 -12.59 -22.63
N ASP A 403 -9.23 -11.85 -23.73
CA ASP A 403 -8.41 -12.23 -24.86
C ASP A 403 -7.27 -11.21 -25.07
N GLU A 404 -6.05 -11.71 -25.08
CA GLU A 404 -4.88 -11.00 -25.58
C GLU A 404 -4.70 -11.37 -27.04
N TRP A 405 -5.01 -10.42 -27.94
CA TRP A 405 -4.88 -10.59 -29.37
C TRP A 405 -3.64 -9.85 -29.90
N ARG A 406 -2.62 -10.59 -30.27
CA ARG A 406 -1.43 -10.09 -30.97
C ARG A 406 -1.76 -9.88 -32.46
N LEU A 407 -2.36 -8.72 -32.78
CA LEU A 407 -2.79 -8.38 -34.12
C LEU A 407 -1.61 -8.32 -35.09
N THR A 408 -0.47 -7.79 -34.64
CA THR A 408 0.82 -7.79 -35.34
C THR A 408 1.94 -8.01 -34.32
N ASN A 409 3.19 -8.12 -34.76
CA ASN A 409 4.36 -8.17 -33.86
C ASN A 409 4.54 -6.89 -33.02
N GLN A 410 3.90 -5.80 -33.42
CA GLN A 410 4.02 -4.48 -32.78
C GLN A 410 2.75 -4.06 -32.05
N LEU A 411 1.60 -4.65 -32.39
CA LEU A 411 0.28 -4.23 -31.87
C LEU A 411 -0.43 -5.37 -31.19
N THR A 412 -0.71 -5.19 -29.89
CA THR A 412 -1.49 -6.10 -29.06
C THR A 412 -2.76 -5.39 -28.60
N LEU A 413 -3.89 -6.07 -28.72
CA LEU A 413 -5.18 -5.67 -28.15
C LEU A 413 -5.48 -6.57 -26.96
N ASN A 414 -5.95 -6.00 -25.87
CA ASN A 414 -6.42 -6.74 -24.69
C ASN A 414 -7.90 -6.41 -24.50
N MET A 415 -8.77 -7.41 -24.55
CA MET A 415 -10.22 -7.26 -24.46
C MET A 415 -10.75 -8.19 -23.39
N GLY A 416 -11.39 -7.63 -22.36
CA GLY A 416 -11.88 -8.40 -21.23
C GLY A 416 -13.27 -8.00 -20.80
N LEU A 417 -13.91 -8.92 -20.12
CA LEU A 417 -15.20 -8.74 -19.48
C LEU A 417 -15.14 -9.33 -18.09
N ARG A 418 -15.52 -8.56 -17.09
CA ARG A 418 -15.58 -8.97 -15.70
C ARG A 418 -16.99 -8.80 -15.15
N PHE A 419 -17.45 -9.75 -14.37
CA PHE A 419 -18.69 -9.66 -13.60
C PHE A 419 -18.35 -9.75 -12.12
N ASP A 420 -18.85 -8.78 -11.35
CA ASP A 420 -18.73 -8.73 -9.88
C ASP A 420 -20.12 -8.73 -9.24
N GLN A 421 -20.28 -9.50 -8.15
CA GLN A 421 -21.45 -9.55 -7.30
C GLN A 421 -21.03 -9.33 -5.85
N LEU A 422 -21.65 -8.37 -5.20
CA LEU A 422 -21.50 -8.05 -3.78
C LEU A 422 -22.78 -8.40 -3.03
N TYR A 423 -22.62 -9.03 -1.85
CA TYR A 423 -23.64 -9.19 -0.83
C TYR A 423 -23.06 -8.67 0.49
N GLN A 424 -23.45 -7.45 0.89
CA GLN A 424 -23.05 -6.80 2.14
C GLN A 424 -24.25 -6.02 2.72
N PHE A 425 -24.06 -4.81 3.24
CA PHE A 425 -25.13 -3.91 3.62
C PHE A 425 -26.01 -3.51 2.43
N VAL A 426 -25.46 -3.57 1.23
CA VAL A 426 -26.14 -3.39 -0.05
C VAL A 426 -25.80 -4.57 -0.97
N ASP A 427 -26.81 -5.16 -1.59
CA ASP A 427 -26.62 -6.13 -2.66
C ASP A 427 -26.45 -5.40 -3.99
N ALA A 428 -25.35 -5.67 -4.67
CA ALA A 428 -25.03 -4.97 -5.92
C ALA A 428 -24.20 -5.82 -6.86
N ASN A 429 -24.35 -5.56 -8.17
CA ASN A 429 -23.51 -6.22 -9.18
C ASN A 429 -23.18 -5.29 -10.33
N GLN A 430 -22.19 -5.70 -11.11
CA GLN A 430 -21.80 -4.99 -12.33
C GLN A 430 -21.12 -5.89 -13.35
N LEU A 431 -21.44 -5.66 -14.61
CA LEU A 431 -20.67 -6.15 -15.76
C LEU A 431 -19.72 -5.05 -16.22
N SER A 432 -18.41 -5.37 -16.25
CA SER A 432 -17.32 -4.41 -16.41
C SER A 432 -16.45 -4.73 -17.63
N PRO A 433 -16.71 -4.11 -18.80
CA PRO A 433 -15.85 -4.25 -19.96
C PRO A 433 -14.49 -3.57 -19.72
N ARG A 434 -13.45 -4.17 -20.29
CA ARG A 434 -12.06 -3.71 -20.27
C ARG A 434 -11.49 -3.76 -21.67
N PHE A 435 -10.73 -2.75 -22.05
CA PHE A 435 -10.08 -2.68 -23.33
C PHE A 435 -8.75 -1.94 -23.22
N ALA A 436 -7.68 -2.52 -23.75
CA ALA A 436 -6.38 -1.85 -23.82
C ALA A 436 -5.69 -2.13 -25.15
N ILE A 437 -4.90 -1.17 -25.62
CA ILE A 437 -4.04 -1.24 -26.80
C ILE A 437 -2.61 -1.04 -26.33
N VAL A 438 -1.71 -1.93 -26.74
CA VAL A 438 -0.26 -1.78 -26.54
C VAL A 438 0.42 -1.77 -27.90
N TYR A 439 1.14 -0.70 -28.21
CA TYR A 439 1.82 -0.52 -29.49
C TYR A 439 3.33 -0.32 -29.29
N LYS A 440 4.13 -1.22 -29.84
CA LYS A 440 5.61 -1.24 -29.79
C LYS A 440 6.17 -1.03 -31.18
N PRO A 441 6.28 0.23 -31.67
CA PRO A 441 6.72 0.51 -33.06
C PRO A 441 8.17 0.09 -33.32
N PHE A 442 9.01 0.19 -32.30
CA PHE A 442 10.42 -0.19 -32.33
C PHE A 442 10.92 -0.53 -30.91
N ASP A 443 12.10 -1.13 -30.84
CA ASP A 443 12.68 -1.53 -29.55
C ASP A 443 12.83 -0.34 -28.62
N GLY A 444 12.45 -0.52 -27.34
CA GLY A 444 12.56 0.49 -26.29
C GLY A 444 11.42 1.51 -26.25
N THR A 445 10.45 1.47 -27.17
CA THR A 445 9.28 2.37 -27.17
C THR A 445 8.01 1.56 -27.02
N THR A 446 7.20 1.88 -26.01
CA THR A 446 5.88 1.27 -25.78
C THR A 446 4.86 2.38 -25.58
N PHE A 447 3.83 2.42 -26.40
CA PHE A 447 2.62 3.20 -26.17
C PHE A 447 1.54 2.29 -25.63
N HIS A 448 0.74 2.80 -24.71
CA HIS A 448 -0.47 2.14 -24.27
C HIS A 448 -1.63 3.14 -24.19
N ALA A 449 -2.84 2.64 -24.35
CA ALA A 449 -4.06 3.36 -24.08
C ALA A 449 -5.13 2.36 -23.64
N GLY A 450 -5.99 2.73 -22.72
CA GLY A 450 -6.97 1.83 -22.17
C GLY A 450 -8.27 2.48 -21.72
N TYR A 451 -9.28 1.64 -21.63
CA TYR A 451 -10.56 1.92 -21.00
C TYR A 451 -10.96 0.77 -20.09
N ALA A 452 -11.38 1.10 -18.88
CA ALA A 452 -11.93 0.16 -17.94
C ALA A 452 -13.20 0.69 -17.28
N ARG A 453 -14.19 -0.19 -17.10
CA ARG A 453 -15.29 0.04 -16.18
C ARG A 453 -14.97 -0.67 -14.88
N TYR A 454 -15.09 0.02 -13.74
CA TYR A 454 -14.72 -0.49 -12.44
C TYR A 454 -15.90 -0.62 -11.49
N PHE A 455 -15.81 -1.61 -10.61
CA PHE A 455 -16.73 -1.86 -9.51
C PHE A 455 -15.88 -2.07 -8.26
N THR A 456 -16.01 -1.16 -7.28
CA THR A 456 -15.20 -1.16 -6.07
C THR A 456 -16.13 -1.33 -4.86
N PRO A 457 -16.15 -2.50 -4.21
CA PRO A 457 -16.88 -2.71 -2.96
C PRO A 457 -16.33 -1.84 -1.83
N PRO A 458 -17.16 -1.36 -0.90
CA PRO A 458 -16.67 -0.77 0.33
C PRO A 458 -15.98 -1.83 1.20
N TYR A 459 -15.11 -1.38 2.11
CA TYR A 459 -14.59 -2.25 3.18
C TYR A 459 -15.70 -2.56 4.16
N GLN A 460 -16.04 -3.85 4.32
CA GLN A 460 -17.22 -4.26 5.08
C GLN A 460 -17.19 -3.77 6.53
N ALA A 461 -16.02 -3.78 7.18
CA ALA A 461 -15.89 -3.31 8.56
C ALA A 461 -16.05 -1.79 8.71
N GLN A 462 -15.69 -1.01 7.69
CA GLN A 462 -15.80 0.45 7.68
C GLN A 462 -17.16 0.92 7.13
N ALA A 463 -17.83 0.10 6.34
CA ALA A 463 -19.18 0.38 5.81
C ALA A 463 -20.29 0.09 6.82
N THR A 464 -19.95 -0.31 8.05
CA THR A 464 -20.90 -0.57 9.13
C THR A 464 -21.64 0.71 9.48
N GLN A 465 -22.97 0.65 9.41
CA GLN A 465 -23.82 1.76 9.81
C GLN A 465 -23.85 1.89 11.34
N SER A 466 -23.51 3.07 11.84
CA SER A 466 -23.72 3.39 13.25
C SER A 466 -25.18 3.65 13.54
N ASN A 467 -25.70 3.14 14.66
CA ASN A 467 -27.04 3.47 15.13
C ASN A 467 -27.05 4.85 15.80
N VAL A 468 -26.92 5.90 14.98
CA VAL A 468 -26.80 7.28 15.43
C VAL A 468 -28.01 7.80 16.21
N ALA A 469 -29.17 7.14 16.12
CA ALA A 469 -30.33 7.44 16.93
C ALA A 469 -30.09 7.25 18.45
N LEU A 470 -29.11 6.41 18.82
CA LEU A 470 -28.71 6.23 20.22
C LEU A 470 -28.06 7.47 20.82
N PHE A 471 -27.49 8.35 20.00
CA PHE A 471 -26.87 9.61 20.42
C PHE A 471 -27.86 10.77 20.57
N ALA A 472 -29.16 10.55 20.34
CA ALA A 472 -30.17 11.57 20.54
C ALA A 472 -30.23 12.05 22.00
N ASN A 473 -30.30 13.36 22.21
CA ASN A 473 -30.28 14.04 23.52
C ASN A 473 -28.95 13.81 24.29
N THR A 474 -27.85 13.63 23.57
CA THR A 474 -26.49 13.70 24.14
C THR A 474 -25.79 14.93 23.61
N THR A 475 -24.66 15.29 24.25
CA THR A 475 -23.82 16.40 23.77
C THR A 475 -23.15 16.09 22.43
N ASN A 476 -22.96 14.80 22.09
CA ASN A 476 -22.42 14.31 20.83
C ASN A 476 -23.52 13.90 19.81
N GLN A 477 -24.71 14.49 19.91
CA GLN A 477 -25.76 14.27 18.95
C GLN A 477 -25.37 14.82 17.57
N PRO A 478 -25.44 14.02 16.48
CA PRO A 478 -25.16 14.53 15.15
C PRO A 478 -26.26 15.50 14.68
N ASP A 479 -25.90 16.45 13.83
CA ASP A 479 -26.82 17.41 13.20
C ASP A 479 -27.86 16.68 12.30
N GLN A 480 -27.45 15.56 11.72
CA GLN A 480 -28.27 14.72 10.85
C GLN A 480 -28.29 13.28 11.37
N PHE A 481 -29.46 12.66 11.36
CA PHE A 481 -29.61 11.25 11.77
C PHE A 481 -29.70 10.29 10.57
N THR A 482 -29.53 10.78 9.34
CA THR A 482 -29.60 9.95 8.15
C THR A 482 -28.32 9.15 8.02
N ALA A 483 -28.46 7.82 7.96
CA ALA A 483 -27.40 6.85 7.84
C ALA A 483 -27.70 5.87 6.70
N ASP A 484 -27.81 6.38 5.47
CA ASP A 484 -28.01 5.54 4.30
C ASP A 484 -26.78 4.62 4.09
N PRO A 485 -26.99 3.36 3.65
CA PRO A 485 -25.92 2.40 3.53
C PRO A 485 -24.89 2.78 2.45
N VAL A 486 -23.63 2.45 2.71
CA VAL A 486 -22.52 2.65 1.77
C VAL A 486 -22.69 1.70 0.59
N LYS A 487 -22.62 2.28 -0.62
CA LYS A 487 -22.76 1.60 -1.91
C LYS A 487 -21.41 1.31 -2.53
N PRO A 488 -21.29 0.27 -3.38
CA PRO A 488 -20.09 0.08 -4.20
C PRO A 488 -19.90 1.22 -5.19
N GLU A 489 -18.68 1.73 -5.27
CA GLU A 489 -18.32 2.71 -6.30
C GLU A 489 -18.34 2.09 -7.69
N ARG A 490 -18.83 2.85 -8.68
CA ARG A 490 -18.80 2.51 -10.10
C ARG A 490 -18.12 3.60 -10.89
N SER A 491 -17.08 3.22 -11.64
CA SER A 491 -16.35 4.23 -12.39
C SER A 491 -16.02 3.81 -13.82
N HIS A 492 -15.82 4.84 -14.66
CA HIS A 492 -15.24 4.74 -15.99
C HIS A 492 -13.84 5.33 -15.91
N TYR A 493 -12.87 4.58 -16.38
CA TYR A 493 -11.46 4.93 -16.33
C TYR A 493 -10.85 4.93 -17.74
N PHE A 494 -10.09 5.96 -18.05
CA PHE A 494 -9.34 6.11 -19.30
C PHE A 494 -7.90 6.45 -18.95
N ASP A 495 -6.97 5.87 -19.66
CA ASP A 495 -5.57 6.24 -19.58
C ASP A 495 -4.86 6.11 -20.91
N ALA A 496 -3.74 6.81 -21.03
CA ALA A 496 -2.79 6.67 -22.13
C ALA A 496 -1.39 7.06 -21.68
N GLY A 497 -0.40 6.33 -22.17
CA GLY A 497 0.98 6.59 -21.80
C GLY A 497 2.00 6.11 -22.81
N ILE A 498 3.25 6.49 -22.53
CA ILE A 498 4.43 6.10 -23.27
C ILE A 498 5.56 5.73 -22.30
N ASP A 499 6.18 4.60 -22.54
CA ASP A 499 7.46 4.22 -21.93
C ASP A 499 8.55 4.19 -23.00
N GLN A 500 9.68 4.86 -22.71
CA GLN A 500 10.80 5.01 -23.63
C GLN A 500 12.13 4.65 -22.98
N THR A 501 12.86 3.71 -23.54
CA THR A 501 14.29 3.55 -23.30
C THR A 501 15.06 4.56 -24.13
N VAL A 502 15.58 5.61 -23.50
CA VAL A 502 16.23 6.74 -24.19
C VAL A 502 17.68 6.38 -24.57
N LEU A 503 18.35 5.69 -23.66
CA LEU A 503 19.69 5.14 -23.85
C LEU A 503 19.88 3.93 -22.91
N PRO A 504 20.91 3.11 -23.12
CA PRO A 504 21.16 1.98 -22.22
C PRO A 504 21.18 2.39 -20.75
N GLY A 505 20.28 1.77 -19.97
CA GLY A 505 20.12 2.05 -18.54
C GLY A 505 19.20 3.23 -18.20
N LEU A 506 18.78 4.08 -19.16
CA LEU A 506 17.86 5.19 -18.93
C LEU A 506 16.48 4.89 -19.54
N THR A 507 15.47 4.80 -18.68
CA THR A 507 14.07 4.71 -19.08
C THR A 507 13.28 5.90 -18.56
N MET A 508 12.31 6.35 -19.36
CA MET A 508 11.40 7.44 -19.02
C MET A 508 9.97 7.00 -19.38
N GLY A 509 9.00 7.45 -18.61
CA GLY A 509 7.59 7.22 -18.89
C GLY A 509 6.76 8.46 -18.61
N LEU A 510 5.68 8.59 -19.35
CA LEU A 510 4.65 9.60 -19.19
C LEU A 510 3.29 8.90 -19.27
N ASP A 511 2.42 9.18 -18.32
CA ASP A 511 1.06 8.66 -18.27
C ASP A 511 0.08 9.80 -18.01
N ALA A 512 -1.13 9.73 -18.58
CA ALA A 512 -2.23 10.62 -18.31
C ALA A 512 -3.50 9.80 -18.10
N TYR A 513 -4.37 10.22 -17.17
CA TYR A 513 -5.56 9.47 -16.84
C TYR A 513 -6.76 10.39 -16.56
N TYR A 514 -7.96 9.80 -16.72
CA TYR A 514 -9.22 10.42 -16.35
C TYR A 514 -10.20 9.36 -15.84
N LYS A 515 -10.75 9.57 -14.62
CA LYS A 515 -11.75 8.71 -13.98
C LYS A 515 -13.01 9.51 -13.69
N MET A 516 -14.16 8.91 -14.00
CA MET A 516 -15.48 9.41 -13.59
C MET A 516 -16.13 8.36 -12.68
N ALA A 517 -16.51 8.75 -11.49
CA ALA A 517 -17.12 7.86 -10.50
C ALA A 517 -18.56 8.25 -10.16
N ARG A 518 -19.38 7.24 -9.87
CA ARG A 518 -20.66 7.34 -9.16
C ARG A 518 -20.56 6.54 -7.87
N ASP A 519 -21.32 6.96 -6.88
CA ASP A 519 -21.25 6.40 -5.52
C ASP A 519 -19.78 6.38 -5.04
N MET A 520 -19.03 7.46 -5.30
CA MET A 520 -17.60 7.55 -5.00
C MET A 520 -17.36 7.37 -3.51
N ILE A 521 -16.51 6.40 -3.14
CA ILE A 521 -16.21 6.06 -1.75
C ILE A 521 -15.15 7.02 -1.21
N ASP A 522 -15.39 7.47 0.01
CA ASP A 522 -14.44 8.24 0.82
C ASP A 522 -14.65 7.91 2.31
N ASP A 523 -13.82 8.43 3.19
CA ASP A 523 -13.86 8.12 4.61
C ASP A 523 -14.10 9.37 5.46
N GLY A 524 -14.80 9.17 6.57
CA GLY A 524 -15.07 10.18 7.57
C GLY A 524 -14.93 9.63 8.98
N GLN A 525 -15.02 10.50 9.96
CA GLN A 525 -14.91 10.16 11.37
C GLN A 525 -16.16 10.61 12.12
N PHE A 526 -16.65 9.75 13.03
CA PHE A 526 -17.70 10.09 13.98
C PHE A 526 -17.24 9.75 15.40
N GLY A 527 -17.30 10.74 16.29
CA GLY A 527 -16.75 10.62 17.64
C GLY A 527 -15.24 10.79 17.68
N ALA A 528 -14.62 10.49 18.81
CA ALA A 528 -13.21 10.74 19.07
C ALA A 528 -12.27 9.60 18.68
N ALA A 529 -12.80 8.37 18.55
CA ALA A 529 -12.00 7.22 18.18
C ALA A 529 -11.39 7.38 16.78
N VAL A 530 -10.09 7.11 16.64
CA VAL A 530 -9.37 7.14 15.36
C VAL A 530 -9.74 5.89 14.52
N VAL A 531 -11.04 5.70 14.29
CA VAL A 531 -11.59 4.56 13.55
C VAL A 531 -12.56 5.08 12.49
N LEU A 532 -12.07 5.13 11.25
CA LEU A 532 -12.78 5.75 10.14
C LEU A 532 -14.02 4.95 9.70
N THR A 533 -14.99 5.66 9.14
CA THR A 533 -16.24 5.12 8.60
C THR A 533 -16.39 5.58 7.16
N GLN A 534 -16.67 4.64 6.24
CA GLN A 534 -16.87 4.98 4.84
C GLN A 534 -18.20 5.67 4.58
N PHE A 535 -18.21 6.54 3.57
CA PHE A 535 -19.40 7.15 3.01
C PHE A 535 -19.28 7.27 1.48
N ASN A 536 -20.36 7.67 0.81
CA ASN A 536 -20.35 7.93 -0.62
C ASN A 536 -20.67 9.38 -0.95
N TYR A 537 -19.93 9.92 -1.92
CA TYR A 537 -20.40 11.02 -2.74
C TYR A 537 -21.21 10.47 -3.93
N ALA A 538 -22.27 11.18 -4.34
CA ALA A 538 -23.07 10.79 -5.50
C ALA A 538 -22.25 10.70 -6.78
N ARG A 539 -21.30 11.61 -6.95
CA ARG A 539 -20.41 11.66 -8.13
C ARG A 539 -19.06 12.26 -7.75
N GLY A 540 -18.04 11.79 -8.46
CA GLY A 540 -16.70 12.35 -8.40
C GLY A 540 -15.93 12.13 -9.69
N TYR A 541 -14.78 12.79 -9.81
CA TYR A 541 -13.83 12.55 -10.87
C TYR A 541 -12.40 12.73 -10.37
N SER A 542 -11.49 11.99 -11.00
CA SER A 542 -10.05 12.13 -10.77
C SER A 542 -9.35 12.24 -12.12
N GLU A 543 -8.42 13.18 -12.25
CA GLU A 543 -7.65 13.39 -13.47
C GLU A 543 -6.21 13.77 -13.14
N GLY A 544 -5.26 13.38 -13.99
CA GLY A 544 -3.88 13.70 -13.73
C GLY A 544 -2.91 13.21 -14.77
N GLY A 545 -1.63 13.46 -14.47
CA GLY A 545 -0.51 13.01 -15.27
C GLY A 545 0.68 12.66 -14.42
N GLU A 546 1.44 11.66 -14.85
CA GLU A 546 2.58 11.11 -14.13
C GLU A 546 3.80 11.07 -15.02
N PHE A 547 4.95 11.41 -14.47
CA PHE A 547 6.26 11.26 -15.08
C PHE A 547 7.10 10.33 -14.24
N LYS A 548 7.81 9.40 -14.86
CA LYS A 548 8.76 8.49 -14.22
C LYS A 548 10.07 8.46 -14.99
N LEU A 549 11.18 8.42 -14.26
CA LEU A 549 12.53 8.29 -14.79
C LEU A 549 13.31 7.29 -13.94
N LYS A 550 14.03 6.39 -14.58
CA LYS A 550 14.96 5.46 -13.93
C LYS A 550 16.26 5.39 -14.74
N TYR A 551 17.38 5.51 -14.04
CA TYR A 551 18.72 5.38 -14.62
C TYR A 551 19.58 4.43 -13.80
N THR A 552 20.17 3.44 -14.47
CA THR A 552 21.11 2.49 -13.86
C THR A 552 22.34 2.36 -14.76
N ASN A 553 23.52 2.62 -14.19
CA ASN A 553 24.78 2.47 -14.90
C ASN A 553 25.89 1.98 -13.97
N GLY A 554 26.17 0.68 -14.01
CA GLY A 554 27.14 0.04 -13.13
C GLY A 554 26.77 0.21 -11.65
N ASN A 555 27.60 0.94 -10.90
CA ASN A 555 27.42 1.18 -9.47
C ASN A 555 26.54 2.39 -9.15
N PHE A 556 26.02 3.09 -10.15
CA PHE A 556 25.17 4.27 -9.99
C PHE A 556 23.73 3.95 -10.36
N ASN A 557 22.81 4.26 -9.44
CA ASN A 557 21.37 4.19 -9.68
C ASN A 557 20.73 5.53 -9.32
N ALA A 558 19.75 5.94 -10.11
CA ALA A 558 18.94 7.13 -9.86
C ALA A 558 17.52 6.93 -10.36
N TYR A 559 16.56 7.55 -9.70
CA TYR A 559 15.18 7.64 -10.16
C TYR A 559 14.59 9.00 -9.82
N ALA A 560 13.57 9.39 -10.56
CA ALA A 560 12.77 10.57 -10.26
C ALA A 560 11.34 10.36 -10.76
N ASN A 561 10.37 10.67 -9.93
CA ASN A 561 8.95 10.59 -10.23
C ASN A 561 8.29 11.92 -9.91
N PHE A 562 7.29 12.27 -10.68
CA PHE A 562 6.44 13.43 -10.45
C PHE A 562 5.02 13.12 -10.90
N ALA A 563 4.03 13.53 -10.11
CA ALA A 563 2.64 13.42 -10.50
C ALA A 563 1.90 14.73 -10.22
N TYR A 564 0.95 15.03 -11.09
CA TYR A 564 -0.05 16.07 -10.93
C TYR A 564 -1.43 15.42 -10.91
N ASN A 565 -2.24 15.73 -9.91
CA ASN A 565 -3.52 15.09 -9.68
C ASN A 565 -4.59 16.09 -9.21
N ILE A 566 -5.83 15.91 -9.68
CA ILE A 566 -7.02 16.60 -9.19
C ILE A 566 -8.10 15.56 -8.94
N THR A 567 -8.64 15.53 -7.72
CA THR A 567 -9.81 14.73 -7.36
C THR A 567 -10.87 15.62 -6.74
N ARG A 568 -12.10 15.52 -7.26
CA ARG A 568 -13.25 16.28 -6.78
C ARG A 568 -14.50 15.42 -6.69
N ALA A 569 -15.32 15.73 -5.70
CA ALA A 569 -16.58 15.07 -5.44
C ALA A 569 -17.71 16.05 -5.18
N ILE A 570 -18.95 15.57 -5.25
CA ILE A 570 -20.16 16.36 -5.05
C ILE A 570 -21.26 15.47 -4.47
N ASP A 571 -22.04 16.05 -3.57
CA ASP A 571 -23.27 15.48 -3.00
C ASP A 571 -23.01 14.19 -2.18
N VAL A 572 -23.43 14.18 -0.93
CA VAL A 572 -23.25 13.03 -0.01
C VAL A 572 -24.48 12.15 -0.02
N GLU A 573 -24.34 10.86 -0.39
CA GLU A 573 -25.46 9.92 -0.52
C GLU A 573 -25.56 8.87 0.60
N SER A 574 -24.52 8.69 1.43
CA SER A 574 -24.54 7.71 2.52
C SER A 574 -23.88 8.26 3.76
N ASN A 575 -24.23 7.71 4.92
CA ASN A 575 -23.70 8.12 6.23
C ASN A 575 -23.66 9.64 6.44
N GLN A 576 -24.75 10.33 6.07
CA GLN A 576 -24.87 11.79 6.10
C GLN A 576 -24.66 12.37 7.50
N TYR A 577 -24.84 11.58 8.54
CA TYR A 577 -24.61 11.94 9.94
C TYR A 577 -23.15 12.32 10.26
N LEU A 578 -22.21 11.98 9.38
CA LEU A 578 -20.79 12.38 9.49
C LEU A 578 -20.59 13.90 9.26
N PHE A 579 -21.60 14.59 8.76
CA PHE A 579 -21.50 15.99 8.29
C PHE A 579 -22.48 16.89 9.03
N ASP A 580 -22.09 18.13 9.23
CA ASP A 580 -23.00 19.17 9.64
C ASP A 580 -23.94 19.60 8.50
N ALA A 581 -25.05 20.23 8.86
CA ALA A 581 -26.09 20.61 7.92
C ALA A 581 -25.63 21.65 6.88
N ALA A 582 -24.71 22.55 7.24
CA ALA A 582 -24.21 23.59 6.32
C ALA A 582 -23.29 22.98 5.27
N THR A 583 -22.41 22.07 5.68
CA THR A 583 -21.54 21.30 4.79
C THR A 583 -22.38 20.48 3.79
N LEU A 584 -23.38 19.73 4.23
CA LEU A 584 -24.26 18.98 3.33
C LEU A 584 -24.99 19.87 2.32
N ALA A 585 -25.52 21.03 2.77
CA ALA A 585 -26.18 21.98 1.89
C ALA A 585 -25.24 22.56 0.82
N TYR A 586 -23.99 22.82 1.17
CA TYR A 586 -22.96 23.26 0.22
C TYR A 586 -22.63 22.17 -0.78
N LEU A 587 -22.33 20.96 -0.29
CA LEU A 587 -21.89 19.81 -1.10
C LEU A 587 -22.94 19.35 -2.09
N GLN A 588 -24.23 19.53 -1.79
CA GLN A 588 -25.32 19.13 -2.68
C GLN A 588 -25.23 19.73 -4.11
N ASN A 589 -24.64 20.92 -4.25
CA ASN A 589 -24.59 21.64 -5.51
C ASN A 589 -23.19 22.06 -5.96
N ASN A 590 -22.15 21.81 -5.14
CA ASN A 590 -20.81 22.30 -5.40
C ASN A 590 -19.78 21.17 -5.39
N TYR A 591 -19.00 21.06 -6.46
CA TYR A 591 -17.82 20.21 -6.46
C TYR A 591 -16.75 20.80 -5.52
N HIS A 592 -16.23 19.97 -4.64
CA HIS A 592 -15.11 20.30 -3.76
C HIS A 592 -13.97 19.29 -3.94
N TYR A 593 -12.79 19.60 -3.45
CA TYR A 593 -11.68 18.66 -3.40
C TYR A 593 -11.88 17.63 -2.28
N THR A 594 -11.52 16.36 -2.53
CA THR A 594 -11.42 15.36 -1.45
C THR A 594 -10.25 15.72 -0.54
N ASP A 595 -10.29 15.33 0.72
CA ASP A 595 -9.26 15.66 1.72
C ASP A 595 -7.91 15.01 1.41
N ASP A 596 -7.90 13.79 0.87
CA ASP A 596 -6.70 13.06 0.45
C ASP A 596 -6.04 13.59 -0.83
N MET A 597 -6.65 14.60 -1.44
CA MET A 597 -6.13 15.17 -2.67
C MET A 597 -4.88 16.00 -2.41
N GLN A 598 -3.76 15.52 -2.92
CA GLN A 598 -2.51 16.25 -3.01
C GLN A 598 -2.21 16.58 -4.47
N ARG A 599 -2.22 17.86 -4.84
CA ARG A 599 -2.13 18.31 -6.24
C ARG A 599 -0.85 17.86 -6.94
N MET A 600 0.27 17.90 -6.24
CA MET A 600 1.57 17.50 -6.77
C MET A 600 2.28 16.61 -5.76
N THR A 601 2.78 15.48 -6.24
CA THR A 601 3.66 14.59 -5.50
C THR A 601 4.94 14.37 -6.28
N GLY A 602 6.04 14.10 -5.58
CA GLY A 602 7.30 13.80 -6.22
C GLY A 602 8.20 12.97 -5.34
N SER A 603 9.00 12.14 -5.97
CA SER A 603 10.06 11.39 -5.30
C SER A 603 11.29 11.33 -6.19
N ALA A 604 12.46 11.34 -5.58
CA ALA A 604 13.72 11.13 -6.29
C ALA A 604 14.72 10.46 -5.38
N GLY A 605 15.60 9.64 -5.95
CA GLY A 605 16.66 9.01 -5.18
C GLY A 605 17.89 8.72 -6.01
N VAL A 606 19.03 8.63 -5.33
CA VAL A 606 20.30 8.26 -5.92
C VAL A 606 21.06 7.35 -4.99
N SER A 607 21.73 6.35 -5.56
CA SER A 607 22.72 5.54 -4.87
C SER A 607 23.98 5.40 -5.68
N TYR A 608 25.12 5.36 -4.98
CA TYR A 608 26.42 5.12 -5.60
C TYR A 608 27.28 4.22 -4.73
N ARG A 609 27.73 3.10 -5.31
CA ARG A 609 28.62 2.15 -4.63
C ARG A 609 30.08 2.39 -5.02
N ILE A 610 30.90 2.68 -4.03
CA ILE A 610 32.35 2.86 -4.15
C ILE A 610 33.02 1.74 -3.35
N TYR A 611 33.58 0.75 -4.02
CA TYR A 611 34.12 -0.48 -3.41
C TYR A 611 33.07 -1.16 -2.50
N ASP A 612 33.32 -1.19 -1.20
CA ASP A 612 32.46 -1.82 -0.18
C ASP A 612 31.58 -0.78 0.55
N THR A 613 31.54 0.46 0.07
CA THR A 613 30.73 1.56 0.65
C THR A 613 29.63 1.97 -0.31
N THR A 614 28.40 2.03 0.18
CA THR A 614 27.24 2.55 -0.56
C THR A 614 26.80 3.87 0.05
N LEU A 615 26.68 4.89 -0.78
CA LEU A 615 26.14 6.22 -0.45
C LEU A 615 24.74 6.29 -1.04
N THR A 616 23.77 6.76 -0.25
CA THR A 616 22.37 6.86 -0.67
C THR A 616 21.77 8.21 -0.27
N ALA A 617 20.87 8.71 -1.10
CA ALA A 617 20.03 9.84 -0.75
C ALA A 617 18.70 9.72 -1.47
N ASP A 618 17.62 10.13 -0.82
CA ASP A 618 16.32 10.28 -1.43
C ASP A 618 15.62 11.57 -1.01
N MET A 619 14.52 11.87 -1.70
CA MET A 619 13.67 13.02 -1.43
C MET A 619 12.23 12.67 -1.73
N ILE A 620 11.32 13.11 -0.84
CA ILE A 620 9.87 13.09 -1.03
C ILE A 620 9.38 14.54 -1.05
N TYR A 621 8.54 14.86 -2.03
CA TYR A 621 7.87 16.14 -2.18
C TYR A 621 6.36 15.99 -2.13
N GLY A 622 5.70 16.85 -1.38
CA GLY A 622 4.25 16.99 -1.34
C GLY A 622 3.82 18.45 -1.43
N SER A 623 2.79 18.75 -2.23
CA SER A 623 2.23 20.12 -2.32
C SER A 623 1.27 20.46 -1.19
N GLY A 624 1.10 19.59 -0.22
CA GLY A 624 0.14 19.67 0.87
C GLY A 624 -1.20 19.01 0.54
N LEU A 625 -1.74 18.24 1.51
CA LEU A 625 -3.10 17.70 1.47
C LEU A 625 -4.10 18.82 1.64
N ARG A 626 -5.37 18.55 1.32
CA ARG A 626 -6.43 19.51 1.47
C ARG A 626 -6.71 19.79 2.94
N ALA A 627 -7.13 21.01 3.19
CA ALA A 627 -7.49 21.53 4.48
C ALA A 627 -8.86 22.23 4.40
N GLY A 628 -9.52 22.29 5.53
CA GLY A 628 -10.77 23.05 5.66
C GLY A 628 -10.54 24.53 5.42
N ASP A 629 -11.62 25.23 5.35
CA ASP A 629 -11.58 26.67 5.21
C ASP A 629 -12.43 27.35 6.26
N LEU A 630 -11.91 28.36 6.80
CA LEU A 630 -12.64 29.37 7.51
C LEU A 630 -12.13 30.71 6.97
N PRO A 631 -12.98 31.65 6.61
CA PRO A 631 -14.39 31.85 7.00
C PRO A 631 -15.42 31.52 5.92
N ASP A 632 -15.06 31.03 4.74
CA ASP A 632 -15.95 31.05 3.57
C ASP A 632 -16.81 29.79 3.39
N PHE A 633 -16.77 28.80 4.30
CA PHE A 633 -17.52 27.54 4.25
C PHE A 633 -17.36 26.74 2.94
N VAL A 634 -16.17 26.75 2.36
CA VAL A 634 -15.84 25.91 1.20
C VAL A 634 -14.98 24.74 1.66
N PRO A 635 -15.55 23.55 1.91
CA PRO A 635 -14.80 22.42 2.43
C PRO A 635 -13.58 22.09 1.57
N ASN A 636 -12.45 21.79 2.21
CA ASN A 636 -11.21 21.37 1.57
C ASN A 636 -10.67 22.35 0.50
N SER A 637 -10.96 23.65 0.63
CA SER A 637 -10.54 24.69 -0.33
C SER A 637 -9.07 25.06 -0.17
N LEU A 638 -8.55 24.97 1.04
CA LEU A 638 -7.15 25.25 1.38
C LEU A 638 -6.28 23.99 1.23
N HIS A 639 -5.03 24.11 1.57
CA HIS A 639 -4.08 23.01 1.66
C HIS A 639 -2.97 23.33 2.66
N THR A 640 -2.37 22.30 3.26
CA THR A 640 -1.20 22.42 4.13
C THR A 640 0.02 22.95 3.35
N THR A 641 1.02 23.43 4.06
CA THR A 641 2.24 23.97 3.45
C THR A 641 2.98 22.92 2.63
N PRO A 642 3.40 23.20 1.39
CA PRO A 642 4.25 22.29 0.62
C PRO A 642 5.55 21.96 1.33
N TYR A 643 6.01 20.72 1.16
CA TYR A 643 7.23 20.24 1.81
C TYR A 643 8.12 19.43 0.87
N ALA A 644 9.42 19.39 1.20
CA ALA A 644 10.39 18.49 0.59
C ALA A 644 11.28 17.90 1.69
N VAL A 645 11.19 16.60 1.91
CA VAL A 645 11.94 15.89 2.94
C VAL A 645 13.08 15.12 2.28
N PHE A 646 14.31 15.36 2.72
CA PHE A 646 15.51 14.71 2.22
C PHE A 646 16.06 13.73 3.25
N ASN A 647 16.42 12.53 2.82
CA ASN A 647 17.06 11.51 3.63
C ASN A 647 18.42 11.15 3.02
N THR A 648 19.36 10.68 3.84
CA THR A 648 20.66 10.21 3.36
C THR A 648 21.18 9.08 4.22
N GLY A 649 21.98 8.20 3.62
CA GLY A 649 22.57 7.07 4.30
C GLY A 649 23.95 6.72 3.75
N ILE A 650 24.76 6.09 4.59
CA ILE A 650 26.03 5.47 4.25
C ILE A 650 26.06 4.07 4.85
N ALA A 651 26.42 3.08 4.04
CA ALA A 651 26.62 1.70 4.49
C ALA A 651 27.97 1.20 4.05
N HIS A 652 28.68 0.46 4.92
CA HIS A 652 29.97 -0.14 4.61
C HIS A 652 30.01 -1.61 5.00
N ASP A 653 30.48 -2.44 4.06
CA ASP A 653 30.63 -3.90 4.22
C ASP A 653 32.02 -4.25 4.74
N PHE A 654 32.15 -4.49 6.04
CA PHE A 654 33.40 -4.88 6.69
C PHE A 654 33.70 -6.36 6.45
N LYS A 655 34.73 -6.66 5.67
CA LYS A 655 35.25 -8.00 5.40
C LYS A 655 36.33 -8.38 6.41
N TRP A 656 35.94 -8.78 7.61
CA TRP A 656 36.85 -9.02 8.73
C TRP A 656 37.45 -10.44 8.77
N SER A 657 36.89 -11.38 8.01
CA SER A 657 37.42 -12.74 7.87
C SER A 657 36.98 -13.36 6.54
N ALA A 658 37.84 -14.21 5.95
CA ALA A 658 37.50 -14.96 4.75
C ALA A 658 36.41 -16.05 4.99
N ASN A 659 36.21 -16.46 6.25
CA ASN A 659 35.25 -17.52 6.63
C ASN A 659 33.86 -17.00 6.97
N TYR A 660 33.68 -15.69 7.08
CA TYR A 660 32.40 -15.06 7.41
C TYR A 660 31.99 -14.09 6.29
N LYS A 661 30.70 -14.02 6.02
CA LYS A 661 30.15 -12.99 5.15
C LYS A 661 30.37 -11.61 5.79
N PRO A 662 30.38 -10.53 5.01
CA PRO A 662 30.62 -9.19 5.55
C PRO A 662 29.64 -8.79 6.66
N LEU A 663 30.13 -8.05 7.65
CA LEU A 663 29.30 -7.28 8.59
C LEU A 663 29.03 -5.92 7.93
N THR A 664 27.77 -5.59 7.69
CA THR A 664 27.36 -4.29 7.20
C THR A 664 27.11 -3.35 8.37
N VAL A 665 27.75 -2.18 8.36
CA VAL A 665 27.49 -1.08 9.30
C VAL A 665 26.90 0.06 8.50
N ARG A 666 25.80 0.62 8.97
CA ARG A 666 25.15 1.76 8.31
C ARG A 666 24.88 2.90 9.27
N PHE A 667 24.83 4.10 8.72
CA PHE A 667 24.40 5.32 9.41
C PHE A 667 23.45 6.08 8.49
N ASP A 668 22.27 6.42 9.02
CA ASP A 668 21.22 7.07 8.25
C ASP A 668 20.73 8.34 8.96
N ILE A 669 20.39 9.35 8.16
CA ILE A 669 19.75 10.58 8.61
C ILE A 669 18.43 10.71 7.86
N VAL A 670 17.33 10.63 8.58
CA VAL A 670 15.99 10.91 8.08
C VAL A 670 15.67 12.38 8.31
N ASN A 671 15.05 13.03 7.34
CA ASN A 671 14.76 14.46 7.34
C ASN A 671 16.03 15.31 7.61
N LEU A 672 17.00 15.20 6.72
CA LEU A 672 18.35 15.79 6.83
C LEU A 672 18.33 17.29 7.21
N PHE A 673 17.40 18.06 6.66
CA PHE A 673 17.31 19.50 6.87
C PHE A 673 16.38 19.89 8.02
N ASP A 674 15.85 18.90 8.76
CA ASP A 674 14.89 19.12 9.85
C ASP A 674 13.67 19.95 9.42
N GLN A 675 13.15 19.65 8.24
CA GLN A 675 11.95 20.29 7.72
C GLN A 675 10.78 20.00 8.67
N ILE A 676 10.15 21.05 9.18
CA ILE A 676 8.85 20.94 9.84
C ILE A 676 7.80 20.91 8.73
N TYR A 677 7.01 19.85 8.68
CA TYR A 677 5.97 19.72 7.68
C TYR A 677 4.72 19.10 8.29
N GLU A 678 3.61 19.67 7.91
CA GLU A 678 2.29 19.25 8.32
C GLU A 678 1.67 18.43 7.19
N LEU A 679 1.24 17.24 7.52
CA LEU A 679 0.52 16.35 6.61
C LEU A 679 -0.94 16.77 6.53
N ARG A 680 -1.64 16.82 7.67
CA ARG A 680 -3.01 17.32 7.83
C ARG A 680 -3.07 18.35 8.93
N ASP A 681 -3.98 19.30 8.83
CA ASP A 681 -4.22 20.31 9.89
C ASP A 681 -5.41 19.99 10.79
N GLY A 682 -6.08 18.87 10.54
CA GLY A 682 -7.25 18.43 11.31
C GLY A 682 -8.55 19.16 10.99
N SER A 683 -8.60 19.91 9.89
CA SER A 683 -9.78 20.65 9.44
C SER A 683 -10.34 20.07 8.13
N GLY A 684 -11.56 20.43 7.79
CA GLY A 684 -12.23 20.00 6.57
C GLY A 684 -13.03 18.71 6.75
N ILE A 685 -13.28 18.01 5.64
CA ILE A 685 -13.91 16.69 5.61
C ILE A 685 -12.82 15.63 5.79
N GLY A 686 -13.07 14.56 6.53
CA GLY A 686 -12.15 13.44 6.71
C GLY A 686 -11.65 13.28 8.14
N VAL A 687 -10.34 13.29 8.36
CA VAL A 687 -9.71 13.07 9.68
C VAL A 687 -9.53 14.41 10.42
N PHE A 688 -10.02 14.50 11.65
CA PHE A 688 -10.06 15.73 12.43
C PHE A 688 -8.87 15.97 13.37
N ALA A 689 -7.76 15.25 13.18
CA ALA A 689 -6.55 15.43 13.97
C ALA A 689 -5.42 16.09 13.16
N PRO A 690 -4.69 17.09 13.70
CA PRO A 690 -3.49 17.59 13.05
C PRO A 690 -2.41 16.52 13.04
N GLN A 691 -1.65 16.46 11.96
CA GLN A 691 -0.62 15.44 11.75
C GLN A 691 0.64 16.08 11.19
N TYR A 692 1.76 15.91 11.90
CA TYR A 692 3.07 16.37 11.48
C TYR A 692 3.97 15.19 11.12
N GLY A 693 4.71 15.31 10.05
CA GLY A 693 5.71 14.31 9.68
C GLY A 693 6.91 14.32 10.62
N ALA A 694 7.62 13.18 10.67
CA ALA A 694 8.74 12.99 11.57
C ALA A 694 9.84 14.04 11.37
N ARG A 695 10.30 14.64 12.48
CA ARG A 695 11.45 15.55 12.55
C ARG A 695 12.75 14.77 12.34
N ARG A 696 13.89 15.47 12.16
CA ARG A 696 15.20 14.84 11.91
C ARG A 696 15.53 13.75 12.91
N GLY A 697 15.91 12.57 12.38
CA GLY A 697 16.35 11.41 13.14
C GLY A 697 17.69 10.88 12.65
N TYR A 698 18.49 10.33 13.60
CA TYR A 698 19.77 9.70 13.36
C TYR A 698 19.71 8.25 13.76
N TYR A 699 20.16 7.35 12.88
CA TYR A 699 20.05 5.92 13.08
C TYR A 699 21.34 5.19 12.74
N VAL A 700 21.60 4.11 13.43
CA VAL A 700 22.71 3.19 13.20
C VAL A 700 22.15 1.79 13.02
N GLY A 701 22.65 1.09 12.01
CA GLY A 701 22.32 -0.31 11.74
C GLY A 701 23.55 -1.19 11.69
N LEU A 702 23.39 -2.40 12.19
CA LEU A 702 24.36 -3.50 12.10
C LEU A 702 23.65 -4.69 11.50
N SER A 703 24.17 -5.29 10.44
CA SER A 703 23.62 -6.52 9.88
C SER A 703 24.72 -7.51 9.49
N GLN A 704 24.50 -8.77 9.86
CA GLN A 704 25.42 -9.88 9.57
C GLN A 704 24.71 -10.86 8.65
N LYS A 705 25.23 -11.03 7.44
CA LYS A 705 24.77 -12.07 6.52
C LYS A 705 25.20 -13.45 7.04
N LEU A 706 24.28 -14.46 6.93
CA LEU A 706 24.46 -15.83 7.41
C LEU A 706 24.89 -16.79 6.30
#